data_a75207a8bb57bcf02c7a037c5b6f12e2
#
_entry.id   a75207a8bb57bcf02c7a037c5b6f12e2
#
_cell.length_a   1.000
_cell.length_b   1.000
_cell.length_c   1.000
_cell.angle_alpha   90.00
_cell.angle_beta   90.00
_cell.angle_gamma   90.00
#
_symmetry.space_group_name_H-M   'P 1'
#
loop_
_entity.id
_entity.type
_entity.pdbx_description
1 polymer ?
#
loop_
_entity_poly.entity_id
_entity_poly.type
_entity_poly.pdbx_seq_one_letter_code
_entity_poly.pdbx_strand_id
1 'polypeptide(L)'
;MDKGVTQVAALGRPFTLGMLYDASKDQIIPGVTLWDESTLQHMIMENSQHSSDFKITSSDSLDMRSNLLDVNASLKASFLGGLIEVGGSAKYLNDEKKSHNQSRITFQYKATTTFKQLNISADEMKKQLKIADDMKCLATHVVTGILYGANAFFVLDSNKMDTKTLQKIEGNLQATINKFPRISVSGEVDIKLSNEEQAVADAFSCTFYGDLIPEKNPTSFQDALLTYVNLPTLLGAKKEHSVPLKVWLMPLKNFDPSASEVKMELSTRLLGKTQNALVELQNLKMRCNDCLADSYQFPQISTILLSFKQKCSTYEGMLQDLIAKKIPGIRAGKEDENELLRFLDEKEQSPFSSDKLNKWMANMEREVNVIKSCVEAMDGAKILPQDSDVVEELLCPKVEDVLCFVFTSLEKSDPYLQKMAEYMETMDFKATGNVSPATEDLWYFSEKELTRIREKAAEIGELAAGLKKEAKYRFVVTAKVNKKYKGATIYHYRNNKLITEDFKRPNLVGLEKIKERRDLLWYASSLNMDPDTAHPNLILDGTKSVTHGDEQSYPDNPWRFDKTSQLMFKESLTKRHYWEMELNIAKGIDSAVGISYKGIHRKGRCSEWIDFGQNTMSWSLGWRWPNVQPMFYIEHNKICTDKPIPTTGLSRVGLYLDWPAGSLSYYVVRGDKVDHIHSFPCSFVEPVYPCLKMWGENGYLKLLTHCAGYKSR
;
A
#
# COMPACT_ATOMS: atom_id res chain seq x y z
N MET A 1 -1.20 -25.48 52.90
CA MET A 1 -2.17 -26.14 52.07
C MET A 1 -2.54 -25.18 50.93
N ASP A 2 -2.26 -25.58 49.77
CA ASP A 2 -2.69 -24.81 48.59
C ASP A 2 -4.22 -24.96 48.48
N LYS A 3 -4.94 -23.89 48.83
CA LYS A 3 -6.42 -23.92 48.93
C LYS A 3 -7.06 -23.82 47.54
N GLY A 4 -6.34 -24.08 46.46
CA GLY A 4 -6.83 -24.00 45.09
C GLY A 4 -7.22 -22.60 44.63
N VAL A 5 -6.58 -21.57 45.22
CA VAL A 5 -6.83 -20.16 44.84
C VAL A 5 -6.30 -19.89 43.47
N THR A 6 -7.17 -19.44 42.57
CA THR A 6 -6.83 -19.10 41.20
C THR A 6 -6.65 -17.58 41.04
N GLN A 7 -5.65 -17.16 40.24
CA GLN A 7 -5.44 -15.75 39.90
C GLN A 7 -5.93 -15.48 38.48
N VAL A 8 -6.69 -14.39 38.31
CA VAL A 8 -7.18 -13.95 36.99
C VAL A 8 -6.98 -12.45 36.79
N ALA A 9 -6.73 -12.04 35.55
CA ALA A 9 -6.70 -10.62 35.20
C ALA A 9 -8.09 -10.01 35.29
N ALA A 10 -8.21 -8.82 35.85
CA ALA A 10 -9.52 -8.16 36.01
C ALA A 10 -10.11 -7.68 34.68
N LEU A 11 -9.28 -7.22 33.75
CA LEU A 11 -9.64 -6.78 32.40
C LEU A 11 -10.72 -5.68 32.36
N GLY A 12 -10.65 -4.71 33.28
CA GLY A 12 -11.60 -3.62 33.38
C GLY A 12 -12.96 -4.01 33.98
N ARG A 13 -13.12 -5.26 34.45
CA ARG A 13 -14.35 -5.72 35.12
C ARG A 13 -14.40 -5.20 36.57
N PRO A 14 -15.58 -4.83 37.06
CA PRO A 14 -15.73 -4.16 38.38
C PRO A 14 -15.74 -5.16 39.56
N PHE A 15 -14.61 -5.80 39.81
CA PHE A 15 -14.47 -6.73 40.94
C PHE A 15 -14.45 -6.02 42.28
N THR A 16 -15.15 -6.59 43.27
CA THR A 16 -15.10 -6.22 44.69
C THR A 16 -14.86 -7.45 45.57
N LEU A 17 -14.24 -7.23 46.76
CA LEU A 17 -14.01 -8.31 47.71
C LEU A 17 -15.36 -8.96 48.17
N GLY A 18 -15.37 -10.27 48.30
CA GLY A 18 -16.56 -11.03 48.71
C GLY A 18 -17.52 -11.30 47.55
N MET A 19 -17.33 -10.70 46.35
CA MET A 19 -18.20 -10.92 45.17
C MET A 19 -18.09 -12.36 44.67
N LEU A 20 -19.23 -12.90 44.21
CA LEU A 20 -19.31 -14.25 43.63
C LEU A 20 -18.92 -14.24 42.15
N TYR A 21 -18.34 -15.36 41.70
CA TYR A 21 -17.82 -15.53 40.34
C TYR A 21 -18.12 -16.94 39.80
N ASP A 22 -18.59 -17.01 38.55
CA ASP A 22 -18.72 -18.24 37.79
C ASP A 22 -17.51 -18.43 36.89
N ALA A 23 -16.57 -19.27 37.29
CA ALA A 23 -15.33 -19.51 36.51
C ALA A 23 -15.60 -20.47 35.30
N SER A 24 -16.76 -21.09 35.18
CA SER A 24 -17.10 -21.84 33.96
C SER A 24 -17.39 -20.92 32.78
N LYS A 25 -17.99 -19.75 33.05
CA LYS A 25 -18.33 -18.71 32.08
C LYS A 25 -17.39 -17.50 32.13
N ASP A 26 -16.48 -17.45 33.10
CA ASP A 26 -15.66 -16.28 33.41
C ASP A 26 -16.48 -14.99 33.70
N GLN A 27 -17.62 -15.13 34.39
CA GLN A 27 -18.57 -14.05 34.67
C GLN A 27 -18.66 -13.69 36.14
N ILE A 28 -18.72 -12.38 36.40
CA ILE A 28 -19.07 -11.84 37.73
C ILE A 28 -20.56 -12.06 37.97
N ILE A 29 -20.95 -12.41 39.22
CA ILE A 29 -22.35 -12.43 39.63
C ILE A 29 -22.63 -11.12 40.34
N PRO A 30 -23.26 -10.13 39.67
CA PRO A 30 -23.42 -8.79 40.23
C PRO A 30 -24.42 -8.75 41.38
N GLY A 31 -24.18 -7.85 42.34
CA GLY A 31 -25.11 -7.56 43.42
C GLY A 31 -25.16 -8.61 44.55
N VAL A 32 -24.28 -9.62 44.49
CA VAL A 32 -24.22 -10.67 45.51
C VAL A 32 -22.83 -10.85 46.07
N THR A 33 -22.69 -10.78 47.40
CA THR A 33 -21.47 -11.07 48.12
C THR A 33 -21.67 -12.24 49.07
N LEU A 34 -20.61 -12.98 49.34
CA LEU A 34 -20.65 -14.14 50.23
C LEU A 34 -20.87 -13.74 51.68
N TRP A 35 -20.42 -12.57 52.10
CA TRP A 35 -20.57 -11.98 53.44
C TRP A 35 -21.31 -10.66 53.33
N ASP A 36 -21.99 -10.29 54.43
CA ASP A 36 -22.56 -8.95 54.57
C ASP A 36 -21.48 -7.87 54.68
N GLU A 37 -21.85 -6.62 54.38
CA GLU A 37 -20.91 -5.50 54.30
C GLU A 37 -20.16 -5.25 55.60
N SER A 38 -20.82 -5.43 56.76
CA SER A 38 -20.20 -5.23 58.09
C SER A 38 -19.08 -6.26 58.34
N THR A 39 -19.36 -7.52 58.02
CA THR A 39 -18.40 -8.63 58.10
C THR A 39 -17.20 -8.38 57.14
N LEU A 40 -17.47 -8.00 55.89
CA LEU A 40 -16.44 -7.73 54.92
C LEU A 40 -15.49 -6.62 55.41
N GLN A 41 -16.02 -5.50 55.92
CA GLN A 41 -15.19 -4.39 56.42
C GLN A 41 -14.24 -4.80 57.53
N HIS A 42 -14.62 -5.71 58.39
CA HIS A 42 -13.73 -6.21 59.48
C HIS A 42 -12.67 -7.20 58.96
N MET A 43 -12.90 -7.85 57.83
CA MET A 43 -12.02 -8.85 57.24
C MET A 43 -10.98 -8.22 56.28
N ILE A 44 -11.21 -7.01 55.78
CA ILE A 44 -10.35 -6.40 54.79
C ILE A 44 -8.99 -6.01 55.40
N MET A 45 -7.92 -6.52 54.80
CA MET A 45 -6.57 -6.09 55.03
C MET A 45 -6.05 -5.38 53.77
N GLU A 46 -5.48 -4.21 53.97
CA GLU A 46 -4.88 -3.41 52.90
C GLU A 46 -3.37 -3.28 53.11
N ASN A 47 -2.62 -3.66 52.04
CA ASN A 47 -1.16 -3.57 52.01
C ASN A 47 -0.71 -2.70 50.87
N SER A 48 0.22 -1.80 51.11
CA SER A 48 0.87 -1.01 50.06
C SER A 48 1.70 -1.93 49.16
N GLN A 49 1.49 -1.84 47.82
CA GLN A 49 2.17 -2.66 46.81
C GLN A 49 2.59 -1.80 45.62
N HIS A 50 3.40 -0.78 45.88
CA HIS A 50 3.81 0.17 44.87
C HIS A 50 4.87 -0.41 43.94
N SER A 51 4.59 -0.41 42.65
CA SER A 51 5.57 -0.66 41.58
C SER A 51 5.16 0.07 40.29
N SER A 52 6.12 0.33 39.46
CA SER A 52 5.85 0.77 38.09
C SER A 52 6.76 0.04 37.12
N ASP A 53 6.25 -0.27 35.95
CA ASP A 53 6.95 -0.97 34.87
C ASP A 53 6.65 -0.32 33.53
N PHE A 54 7.62 -0.36 32.62
CA PHE A 54 7.54 0.17 31.29
C PHE A 54 8.03 -0.88 30.30
N LYS A 55 7.19 -1.24 29.33
CA LYS A 55 7.53 -2.22 28.31
C LYS A 55 7.26 -1.67 26.91
N ILE A 56 8.13 -2.03 25.97
CA ILE A 56 8.00 -1.69 24.56
C ILE A 56 7.94 -2.99 23.79
N THR A 57 7.08 -3.05 22.78
CA THR A 57 6.99 -4.18 21.85
C THR A 57 6.63 -3.71 20.44
N SER A 58 7.26 -4.31 19.45
CA SER A 58 6.87 -4.23 18.04
C SER A 58 5.99 -5.40 17.60
N SER A 59 5.83 -6.42 18.47
CA SER A 59 4.94 -7.55 18.21
C SER A 59 3.50 -7.17 18.47
N ASP A 60 2.61 -7.53 17.55
CA ASP A 60 1.16 -7.31 17.63
C ASP A 60 0.39 -8.63 17.75
N SER A 61 1.04 -9.70 18.22
CA SER A 61 0.35 -10.97 18.42
C SER A 61 -0.59 -10.90 19.63
N LEU A 62 -1.70 -11.65 19.54
CA LEU A 62 -2.64 -11.80 20.68
C LEU A 62 -1.93 -12.34 21.93
N ASP A 63 -0.93 -13.21 21.76
CA ASP A 63 -0.13 -13.74 22.85
C ASP A 63 0.65 -12.64 23.56
N MET A 64 1.26 -11.72 22.80
CA MET A 64 1.96 -10.59 23.40
C MET A 64 0.99 -9.65 24.13
N ARG A 65 -0.13 -9.30 23.51
CA ARG A 65 -1.16 -8.46 24.16
C ARG A 65 -1.70 -9.10 25.42
N SER A 66 -1.94 -10.42 25.41
CA SER A 66 -2.37 -11.20 26.59
C SER A 66 -1.31 -11.20 27.69
N ASN A 67 -0.04 -11.38 27.35
CA ASN A 67 1.07 -11.35 28.30
C ASN A 67 1.25 -10.00 28.98
N LEU A 68 1.08 -8.88 28.23
CA LEU A 68 1.15 -7.53 28.78
C LEU A 68 0.04 -7.27 29.83
N LEU A 69 -1.10 -7.93 29.71
CA LEU A 69 -2.25 -7.81 30.60
C LEU A 69 -2.35 -8.94 31.64
N ASP A 70 -1.35 -9.81 31.73
CA ASP A 70 -1.33 -11.01 32.61
C ASP A 70 -2.50 -11.97 32.39
N VAL A 71 -2.99 -12.08 31.15
CA VAL A 71 -4.11 -12.97 30.78
C VAL A 71 -3.60 -14.39 30.63
N ASN A 72 -4.11 -15.31 31.42
CA ASN A 72 -3.80 -16.74 31.32
C ASN A 72 -4.52 -17.41 30.12
N ALA A 73 -4.11 -18.62 29.77
CA ALA A 73 -4.62 -19.33 28.60
C ALA A 73 -6.14 -19.58 28.66
N SER A 74 -6.67 -19.92 29.84
CA SER A 74 -8.11 -20.17 30.04
C SER A 74 -8.93 -18.91 29.84
N LEU A 75 -8.52 -17.78 30.43
CA LEU A 75 -9.19 -16.48 30.27
C LEU A 75 -9.09 -15.95 28.83
N LYS A 76 -7.96 -16.23 28.14
CA LYS A 76 -7.79 -15.92 26.71
C LYS A 76 -8.80 -16.65 25.84
N ALA A 77 -9.09 -17.92 26.13
CA ALA A 77 -10.13 -18.66 25.40
C ALA A 77 -11.52 -18.07 25.60
N SER A 78 -11.85 -17.65 26.82
CA SER A 78 -13.12 -16.97 27.11
C SER A 78 -13.22 -15.61 26.40
N PHE A 79 -12.13 -14.88 26.32
CA PHE A 79 -12.04 -13.63 25.54
C PHE A 79 -12.27 -13.90 24.05
N LEU A 80 -11.55 -14.85 23.46
CA LEU A 80 -11.67 -15.23 22.05
C LEU A 80 -13.07 -15.74 21.69
N GLY A 81 -13.73 -16.46 22.61
CA GLY A 81 -15.12 -16.90 22.47
C GLY A 81 -16.16 -15.83 22.75
N GLY A 82 -15.77 -14.58 23.10
CA GLY A 82 -16.73 -13.53 23.41
C GLY A 82 -17.50 -13.72 24.72
N LEU A 83 -17.02 -14.59 25.62
CA LEU A 83 -17.66 -14.84 26.94
C LEU A 83 -17.43 -13.68 27.91
N ILE A 84 -16.42 -12.86 27.70
CA ILE A 84 -16.06 -11.74 28.55
C ILE A 84 -15.96 -10.43 27.75
N GLU A 85 -16.51 -9.39 28.31
CA GLU A 85 -16.29 -8.03 27.85
C GLU A 85 -15.07 -7.41 28.55
N VAL A 86 -14.26 -6.66 27.81
CA VAL A 86 -13.07 -5.99 28.31
C VAL A 86 -13.31 -4.48 28.37
N GLY A 87 -12.82 -3.85 29.45
CA GLY A 87 -12.94 -2.40 29.69
C GLY A 87 -11.61 -1.71 29.91
N GLY A 88 -11.59 -0.38 29.93
CA GLY A 88 -10.39 0.40 30.22
C GLY A 88 -9.22 0.05 29.32
N SER A 89 -8.05 -0.14 29.92
CA SER A 89 -6.82 -0.53 29.23
C SER A 89 -6.91 -1.89 28.53
N ALA A 90 -7.76 -2.80 29.03
CA ALA A 90 -7.91 -4.15 28.47
C ALA A 90 -8.56 -4.16 27.08
N LYS A 91 -9.19 -3.06 26.65
CA LYS A 91 -9.64 -2.91 25.24
C LYS A 91 -8.50 -3.05 24.24
N TYR A 92 -7.25 -2.90 24.68
CA TYR A 92 -6.06 -3.19 23.86
C TYR A 92 -6.01 -4.65 23.35
N LEU A 93 -6.66 -5.61 24.02
CA LEU A 93 -6.80 -6.99 23.51
C LEU A 93 -7.54 -7.05 22.18
N ASN A 94 -8.53 -6.17 21.98
CA ASN A 94 -9.32 -6.07 20.74
C ASN A 94 -8.65 -5.23 19.66
N ASP A 95 -7.51 -4.61 19.96
CA ASP A 95 -6.84 -3.76 18.98
C ASP A 95 -6.11 -4.62 17.95
N GLU A 96 -6.30 -4.28 16.68
CA GLU A 96 -5.76 -5.01 15.54
C GLU A 96 -5.15 -4.05 14.53
N LYS A 97 -4.01 -4.44 13.95
CA LYS A 97 -3.46 -3.77 12.76
C LYS A 97 -4.47 -3.82 11.62
N LYS A 98 -4.56 -2.74 10.87
CA LYS A 98 -5.45 -2.66 9.69
C LYS A 98 -4.78 -3.16 8.42
N SER A 99 -3.45 -3.20 8.38
CA SER A 99 -2.64 -3.52 7.21
C SER A 99 -1.36 -4.27 7.61
N HIS A 100 -0.92 -5.22 6.77
CA HIS A 100 0.39 -5.84 6.92
C HIS A 100 1.55 -4.85 6.68
N ASN A 101 1.33 -3.90 5.78
CA ASN A 101 2.31 -2.89 5.37
C ASN A 101 2.31 -1.65 6.29
N GLN A 102 1.92 -1.85 7.54
CA GLN A 102 1.88 -0.83 8.59
C GLN A 102 2.84 -1.23 9.70
N SER A 103 3.74 -0.32 10.10
CA SER A 103 4.55 -0.52 11.30
C SER A 103 3.74 -0.21 12.53
N ARG A 104 3.91 -1.02 13.57
CA ARG A 104 3.27 -0.83 14.86
C ARG A 104 4.28 -0.98 15.97
N ILE A 105 4.29 -0.02 16.88
CA ILE A 105 5.02 -0.10 18.15
C ILE A 105 4.05 0.22 19.27
N THR A 106 4.02 -0.63 20.27
CA THR A 106 3.23 -0.40 21.47
C THR A 106 4.14 -0.23 22.67
N PHE A 107 3.88 0.77 23.49
CA PHE A 107 4.49 0.87 24.80
C PHE A 107 3.43 0.88 25.90
N GLN A 108 3.74 0.17 26.97
CA GLN A 108 2.90 0.00 28.15
C GLN A 108 3.51 0.74 29.34
N TYR A 109 2.67 1.48 30.04
CA TYR A 109 2.90 1.89 31.43
C TYR A 109 2.01 1.05 32.33
N LYS A 110 2.58 0.39 33.33
CA LYS A 110 1.85 -0.40 34.33
C LYS A 110 2.28 0.08 35.73
N ALA A 111 1.32 0.43 36.56
CA ALA A 111 1.57 0.76 37.95
C ALA A 111 0.68 -0.07 38.87
N THR A 112 1.23 -0.57 39.98
CA THR A 112 0.47 -1.15 41.09
C THR A 112 0.49 -0.20 42.30
N THR A 113 -0.54 -0.24 43.11
CA THR A 113 -0.72 0.68 44.25
C THR A 113 -0.97 -0.05 45.56
N THR A 114 -2.06 -0.78 45.64
CA THR A 114 -2.49 -1.46 46.87
C THR A 114 -2.95 -2.88 46.58
N PHE A 115 -2.72 -3.77 47.53
CA PHE A 115 -3.27 -5.10 47.55
C PHE A 115 -4.27 -5.21 48.72
N LYS A 116 -5.55 -5.42 48.41
CA LYS A 116 -6.61 -5.66 49.38
C LYS A 116 -6.96 -7.14 49.41
N GLN A 117 -6.99 -7.74 50.61
CA GLN A 117 -7.34 -9.13 50.75
C GLN A 117 -8.23 -9.35 51.97
N LEU A 118 -9.00 -10.43 51.95
CA LEU A 118 -9.78 -10.86 53.11
C LEU A 118 -8.94 -11.74 54.02
N ASN A 119 -8.87 -11.38 55.28
CA ASN A 119 -8.29 -12.22 56.32
C ASN A 119 -9.35 -13.21 56.83
N ILE A 120 -9.41 -14.37 56.17
CA ILE A 120 -10.40 -15.40 56.48
C ILE A 120 -9.82 -16.33 57.54
N SER A 121 -10.31 -16.24 58.78
CA SER A 121 -9.86 -17.10 59.88
C SER A 121 -10.34 -18.56 59.71
N ALA A 122 -9.62 -19.50 60.35
CA ALA A 122 -10.01 -20.92 60.30
C ALA A 122 -11.42 -21.16 60.89
N ASP A 123 -11.84 -20.30 61.83
CA ASP A 123 -13.16 -20.40 62.42
C ASP A 123 -14.27 -19.84 61.54
N GLU A 124 -13.99 -18.83 60.73
CA GLU A 124 -14.90 -18.32 59.71
C GLU A 124 -15.05 -19.29 58.54
N MET A 125 -14.00 -20.01 58.19
CA MET A 125 -14.07 -21.11 57.17
C MET A 125 -14.89 -22.30 57.71
N LYS A 126 -14.91 -22.56 59.04
CA LYS A 126 -15.68 -23.65 59.66
C LYS A 126 -17.15 -23.28 59.90
N LYS A 127 -17.52 -22.01 59.97
CA LYS A 127 -18.90 -21.58 59.93
C LYS A 127 -19.41 -21.92 58.56
N GLN A 128 -20.20 -23.00 58.44
CA GLN A 128 -20.92 -23.35 57.18
C GLN A 128 -21.76 -22.14 56.79
N LEU A 129 -21.27 -21.36 55.86
CA LEU A 129 -22.04 -20.30 55.21
C LEU A 129 -23.15 -21.00 54.41
N LYS A 130 -24.40 -20.82 54.81
CA LYS A 130 -25.54 -21.28 54.00
C LYS A 130 -25.64 -20.36 52.78
N ILE A 131 -24.97 -20.77 51.71
CA ILE A 131 -25.16 -20.16 50.42
C ILE A 131 -26.57 -20.55 49.96
N ALA A 132 -27.35 -19.59 49.47
CA ALA A 132 -28.67 -19.89 48.92
C ALA A 132 -28.56 -20.92 47.78
N ASP A 133 -29.49 -21.90 47.72
CA ASP A 133 -29.37 -23.05 46.83
C ASP A 133 -29.29 -22.65 45.33
N ASP A 134 -29.94 -21.57 44.94
CA ASP A 134 -29.84 -20.99 43.62
C ASP A 134 -28.45 -20.41 43.32
N MET A 135 -27.75 -19.84 44.32
CA MET A 135 -26.41 -19.33 44.20
C MET A 135 -25.34 -20.43 44.15
N LYS A 136 -25.58 -21.58 44.81
CA LYS A 136 -24.68 -22.76 44.74
C LYS A 136 -24.56 -23.32 43.33
N CYS A 137 -25.60 -23.15 42.50
CA CYS A 137 -25.65 -23.61 41.11
C CYS A 137 -25.02 -22.58 40.16
N LEU A 138 -24.97 -21.30 40.53
CA LEU A 138 -24.54 -20.20 39.66
C LEU A 138 -23.09 -19.79 39.88
N ALA A 139 -22.54 -19.90 41.09
CA ALA A 139 -21.21 -19.46 41.45
C ALA A 139 -20.27 -20.64 41.73
N THR A 140 -19.02 -20.49 41.34
CA THR A 140 -17.95 -21.47 41.61
C THR A 140 -16.88 -20.94 42.55
N HIS A 141 -16.68 -19.61 42.60
CA HIS A 141 -15.62 -18.95 43.36
C HIS A 141 -16.13 -17.68 44.07
N VAL A 142 -15.33 -17.21 45.03
CA VAL A 142 -15.50 -15.92 45.69
C VAL A 142 -14.20 -15.09 45.58
N VAL A 143 -14.31 -13.81 45.42
CA VAL A 143 -13.18 -12.88 45.34
C VAL A 143 -12.61 -12.63 46.75
N THR A 144 -11.36 -13.06 46.98
CA THR A 144 -10.68 -12.94 48.27
C THR A 144 -9.52 -12.01 48.28
N GLY A 145 -9.04 -11.58 47.13
CA GLY A 145 -7.94 -10.61 47.00
C GLY A 145 -8.03 -9.83 45.73
N ILE A 146 -7.61 -8.57 45.75
CA ILE A 146 -7.57 -7.68 44.59
C ILE A 146 -6.29 -6.84 44.62
N LEU A 147 -5.51 -6.90 43.58
CA LEU A 147 -4.41 -6.00 43.31
C LEU A 147 -4.91 -4.80 42.50
N TYR A 148 -4.78 -3.63 43.03
CA TYR A 148 -5.17 -2.38 42.41
C TYR A 148 -3.99 -1.69 41.72
N GLY A 149 -4.27 -0.93 40.70
CA GLY A 149 -3.28 -0.14 39.96
C GLY A 149 -3.89 0.46 38.68
N ALA A 150 -3.06 0.67 37.69
CA ALA A 150 -3.49 1.12 36.36
C ALA A 150 -2.54 0.63 35.26
N ASN A 151 -3.10 0.37 34.09
CA ASN A 151 -2.37 0.19 32.85
C ASN A 151 -2.69 1.32 31.87
N ALA A 152 -1.72 1.65 31.02
CA ALA A 152 -1.92 2.49 29.86
C ALA A 152 -1.09 1.95 28.69
N PHE A 153 -1.72 1.82 27.51
CA PHE A 153 -1.09 1.39 26.27
C PHE A 153 -1.16 2.51 25.25
N PHE A 154 -0.02 2.82 24.66
CA PHE A 154 0.11 3.75 23.57
C PHE A 154 0.49 2.95 22.33
N VAL A 155 -0.45 2.81 21.40
CA VAL A 155 -0.29 2.06 20.16
C VAL A 155 0.05 3.07 19.07
N LEU A 156 1.26 3.01 18.57
CA LEU A 156 1.76 3.87 17.50
C LEU A 156 1.69 3.10 16.19
N ASP A 157 0.89 3.59 15.26
CA ASP A 157 0.69 3.02 13.93
C ASP A 157 1.20 3.96 12.85
N SER A 158 2.05 3.45 11.94
CA SER A 158 2.48 4.20 10.77
C SER A 158 1.40 4.21 9.68
N ASN A 159 1.51 5.13 8.73
CA ASN A 159 0.84 4.99 7.45
C ASN A 159 1.35 3.76 6.71
N LYS A 160 0.59 3.29 5.69
CA LYS A 160 1.04 2.21 4.80
C LYS A 160 2.32 2.65 4.07
N MET A 161 3.37 1.83 4.15
CA MET A 161 4.70 2.11 3.58
C MET A 161 5.26 0.86 2.88
N ASP A 162 6.31 1.03 2.07
CA ASP A 162 7.05 -0.11 1.52
C ASP A 162 7.90 -0.81 2.61
N THR A 163 8.18 -2.09 2.41
CA THR A 163 8.86 -2.95 3.42
C THR A 163 10.25 -2.44 3.84
N LYS A 164 11.01 -1.81 2.93
CA LYS A 164 12.35 -1.29 3.25
C LYS A 164 12.27 -0.05 4.13
N THR A 165 11.33 0.82 3.81
CA THR A 165 11.06 2.04 4.60
C THR A 165 10.54 1.66 5.99
N LEU A 166 9.65 0.66 6.09
CA LEU A 166 9.14 0.15 7.38
C LEU A 166 10.26 -0.29 8.31
N GLN A 167 11.17 -1.16 7.86
CA GLN A 167 12.28 -1.67 8.69
C GLN A 167 13.19 -0.56 9.21
N LYS A 168 13.49 0.44 8.37
CA LYS A 168 14.32 1.59 8.78
C LYS A 168 13.61 2.44 9.82
N ILE A 169 12.31 2.69 9.64
CA ILE A 169 11.50 3.50 10.54
C ILE A 169 11.29 2.80 11.88
N GLU A 170 11.01 1.50 11.89
CA GLU A 170 10.88 0.71 13.13
C GLU A 170 12.13 0.80 14.00
N GLY A 171 13.31 0.62 13.41
CA GLY A 171 14.58 0.73 14.14
C GLY A 171 14.79 2.11 14.74
N ASN A 172 14.52 3.17 14.01
CA ASN A 172 14.69 4.56 14.48
C ASN A 172 13.68 4.91 15.58
N LEU A 173 12.42 4.53 15.41
CA LEU A 173 11.37 4.79 16.39
C LEU A 173 11.60 4.00 17.67
N GLN A 174 12.00 2.73 17.58
CA GLN A 174 12.38 1.90 18.72
C GLN A 174 13.52 2.54 19.53
N ALA A 175 14.55 3.06 18.86
CA ALA A 175 15.66 3.76 19.49
C ALA A 175 15.21 5.04 20.20
N THR A 176 14.26 5.77 19.60
CA THR A 176 13.70 7.00 20.18
C THR A 176 12.86 6.69 21.42
N ILE A 177 11.96 5.69 21.35
CA ILE A 177 11.11 5.30 22.49
C ILE A 177 11.94 4.72 23.63
N ASN A 178 13.04 4.02 23.38
CA ASN A 178 13.93 3.53 24.42
C ASN A 178 14.58 4.64 25.27
N LYS A 179 14.49 5.89 24.86
CA LYS A 179 14.92 7.06 25.66
C LYS A 179 13.87 7.47 26.72
N PHE A 180 12.60 7.03 26.60
CA PHE A 180 11.49 7.40 27.49
C PHE A 180 11.75 7.12 29.00
N PRO A 181 12.21 5.93 29.41
CA PRO A 181 12.39 5.63 30.83
C PRO A 181 13.40 6.55 31.55
N ARG A 182 14.20 7.31 30.82
CA ARG A 182 15.18 8.26 31.34
C ARG A 182 14.63 9.66 31.58
N ILE A 183 13.34 9.89 31.20
CA ILE A 183 12.68 11.16 31.48
C ILE A 183 12.42 11.21 33.00
N SER A 184 13.12 12.08 33.69
CA SER A 184 13.05 12.19 35.12
C SER A 184 11.66 12.65 35.57
N VAL A 185 11.28 12.24 36.79
CA VAL A 185 10.06 12.61 37.51
C VAL A 185 9.90 14.14 37.72
N SER A 186 10.83 14.95 37.24
CA SER A 186 10.84 16.42 37.37
C SER A 186 9.91 17.20 36.43
N GLY A 187 9.14 16.52 35.57
CA GLY A 187 8.04 17.17 34.84
C GLY A 187 8.46 18.01 33.61
N GLU A 188 9.73 18.22 33.37
CA GLU A 188 10.21 18.90 32.16
C GLU A 188 10.58 17.85 31.09
N VAL A 189 9.81 17.86 30.00
CA VAL A 189 10.05 16.99 28.83
C VAL A 189 10.88 17.76 27.81
N ASP A 190 12.20 17.76 27.99
CA ASP A 190 13.12 18.28 26.96
C ASP A 190 13.68 17.13 26.11
N ILE A 191 12.81 16.40 25.40
CA ILE A 191 13.25 15.45 24.38
C ILE A 191 13.49 16.23 23.09
N LYS A 192 14.74 16.57 22.85
CA LYS A 192 15.18 17.12 21.56
C LYS A 192 15.30 15.96 20.58
N LEU A 193 14.25 15.78 19.76
CA LEU A 193 14.33 14.92 18.58
C LEU A 193 15.17 15.65 17.53
N SER A 194 16.02 14.92 16.83
CA SER A 194 16.63 15.43 15.59
C SER A 194 15.56 15.64 14.51
N ASN A 195 15.84 16.43 13.49
CA ASN A 195 14.89 16.65 12.38
C ASN A 195 14.47 15.33 11.71
N GLU A 196 15.37 14.34 11.64
CA GLU A 196 15.09 13.01 11.08
C GLU A 196 14.17 12.20 12.02
N GLU A 197 14.41 12.22 13.32
CA GLU A 197 13.57 11.56 14.34
C GLU A 197 12.17 12.19 14.39
N GLN A 198 12.07 13.51 14.25
CA GLN A 198 10.80 14.22 14.20
C GLN A 198 9.99 13.82 12.95
N ALA A 199 10.61 13.78 11.78
CA ALA A 199 9.95 13.34 10.54
C ALA A 199 9.43 11.89 10.63
N VAL A 200 10.16 11.02 11.32
CA VAL A 200 9.71 9.64 11.62
C VAL A 200 8.53 9.66 12.58
N ALA A 201 8.62 10.43 13.67
CA ALA A 201 7.57 10.54 14.69
C ALA A 201 6.24 11.07 14.10
N ASP A 202 6.32 12.05 13.20
CA ASP A 202 5.16 12.65 12.53
C ASP A 202 4.44 11.69 11.56
N ALA A 203 5.10 10.58 11.17
CA ALA A 203 4.49 9.55 10.35
C ALA A 203 3.61 8.55 11.14
N PHE A 204 3.57 8.67 12.47
CA PHE A 204 2.82 7.76 13.33
C PHE A 204 1.63 8.46 13.98
N SER A 205 0.48 7.78 13.94
CA SER A 205 -0.68 8.12 14.77
C SER A 205 -0.66 7.32 16.06
N CYS A 206 -1.27 7.85 17.13
CA CYS A 206 -1.37 7.19 18.43
C CYS A 206 -2.82 6.82 18.74
N THR A 207 -3.04 5.57 19.14
CA THR A 207 -4.25 5.11 19.80
C THR A 207 -3.95 4.80 21.25
N PHE A 208 -4.77 5.31 22.18
CA PHE A 208 -4.56 5.17 23.61
C PHE A 208 -5.61 4.27 24.25
N TYR A 209 -5.16 3.30 25.04
CA TYR A 209 -5.99 2.44 25.87
C TYR A 209 -5.51 2.56 27.33
N GLY A 210 -6.29 3.16 28.19
CA GLY A 210 -5.87 3.41 29.56
C GLY A 210 -6.96 3.20 30.59
N ASP A 211 -6.55 2.88 31.82
CA ASP A 211 -7.39 2.87 33.02
C ASP A 211 -7.48 4.27 33.64
N LEU A 212 -6.58 5.16 33.23
CA LEU A 212 -6.51 6.55 33.65
C LEU A 212 -7.10 7.46 32.58
N ILE A 213 -7.75 8.55 32.98
CA ILE A 213 -8.40 9.49 32.06
C ILE A 213 -7.50 10.71 31.90
N PRO A 214 -6.79 10.85 30.76
CA PRO A 214 -6.01 12.05 30.46
C PRO A 214 -6.94 13.22 30.11
N GLU A 215 -6.47 14.46 30.26
CA GLU A 215 -7.23 15.66 29.84
C GLU A 215 -7.60 15.61 28.36
N LYS A 216 -6.71 15.08 27.51
CA LYS A 216 -6.91 14.87 26.07
C LYS A 216 -6.32 13.51 25.68
N ASN A 217 -7.06 12.74 24.91
CA ASN A 217 -6.53 11.49 24.36
C ASN A 217 -5.40 11.79 23.36
N PRO A 218 -4.24 11.17 23.50
CA PRO A 218 -3.12 11.35 22.59
C PRO A 218 -3.46 10.78 21.19
N THR A 219 -3.16 11.55 20.14
CA THR A 219 -3.39 11.18 18.75
C THR A 219 -2.12 11.15 17.91
N SER A 220 -1.04 11.70 18.43
CA SER A 220 0.28 11.73 17.82
C SER A 220 1.34 11.14 18.76
N PHE A 221 2.53 10.93 18.23
CA PHE A 221 3.69 10.54 19.04
C PHE A 221 3.99 11.57 20.13
N GLN A 222 3.93 12.86 19.80
CA GLN A 222 4.19 13.96 20.75
C GLN A 222 3.14 13.98 21.88
N ASP A 223 1.85 13.84 21.52
CA ASP A 223 0.78 13.77 22.54
C ASP A 223 0.97 12.55 23.46
N ALA A 224 1.39 11.40 22.91
CA ALA A 224 1.65 10.19 23.67
C ALA A 224 2.75 10.41 24.70
N LEU A 225 3.80 11.13 24.33
CA LEU A 225 4.91 11.48 25.20
C LEU A 225 4.47 12.36 26.37
N LEU A 226 3.74 13.43 26.06
CA LEU A 226 3.21 14.35 27.09
C LEU A 226 2.25 13.63 28.04
N THR A 227 1.38 12.77 27.51
CA THR A 227 0.45 11.98 28.33
C THR A 227 1.21 11.01 29.23
N TYR A 228 2.22 10.30 28.70
CA TYR A 228 3.03 9.35 29.47
C TYR A 228 3.66 9.97 30.71
N VAL A 229 4.26 11.15 30.60
CA VAL A 229 4.90 11.86 31.73
C VAL A 229 3.90 12.20 32.81
N ASN A 230 2.66 12.49 32.45
CA ASN A 230 1.60 12.86 33.37
C ASN A 230 0.87 11.67 34.01
N LEU A 231 1.06 10.42 33.54
CA LEU A 231 0.35 9.24 34.06
C LEU A 231 0.48 9.05 35.57
N PRO A 232 1.68 9.23 36.23
CA PRO A 232 1.80 9.08 37.67
C PRO A 232 0.92 10.05 38.48
N THR A 233 0.68 11.26 37.95
CA THR A 233 -0.14 12.28 38.61
C THR A 233 -1.65 11.95 38.47
N LEU A 234 -2.04 11.29 37.37
CA LEU A 234 -3.43 10.88 37.12
C LEU A 234 -3.92 9.78 38.06
N LEU A 235 -3.01 9.03 38.72
CA LEU A 235 -3.39 8.07 39.75
C LEU A 235 -4.00 8.74 41.00
N GLY A 236 -3.87 10.07 41.16
CA GLY A 236 -4.30 10.82 42.30
C GLY A 236 -3.30 10.79 43.47
N ALA A 237 -3.35 11.78 44.34
CA ALA A 237 -2.43 11.92 45.48
C ALA A 237 -2.54 10.74 46.47
N LYS A 238 -3.74 10.20 46.65
CA LYS A 238 -4.04 9.01 47.47
C LYS A 238 -4.21 7.74 46.67
N LYS A 239 -3.88 7.75 45.37
CA LYS A 239 -4.08 6.63 44.41
C LYS A 239 -5.54 6.21 44.24
N GLU A 240 -6.48 7.12 44.47
CA GLU A 240 -7.93 6.93 44.42
C GLU A 240 -8.45 6.51 43.03
N HIS A 241 -7.69 6.79 41.96
CA HIS A 241 -8.08 6.41 40.59
C HIS A 241 -7.57 5.03 40.15
N SER A 242 -7.10 4.20 41.09
CA SER A 242 -6.65 2.84 40.80
C SER A 242 -7.84 1.91 40.56
N VAL A 243 -7.67 1.01 39.59
CA VAL A 243 -8.67 -0.02 39.23
C VAL A 243 -8.16 -1.42 39.57
N PRO A 244 -9.03 -2.45 39.67
CA PRO A 244 -8.61 -3.84 39.79
C PRO A 244 -7.77 -4.27 38.58
N LEU A 245 -6.55 -4.76 38.81
CA LEU A 245 -5.69 -5.33 37.77
C LEU A 245 -5.70 -6.85 37.79
N LYS A 246 -5.60 -7.44 39.00
CA LYS A 246 -5.57 -8.89 39.21
C LYS A 246 -6.41 -9.28 40.42
N VAL A 247 -7.08 -10.40 40.33
CA VAL A 247 -8.03 -10.91 41.36
C VAL A 247 -7.63 -12.29 41.79
N TRP A 248 -7.81 -12.60 43.07
CA TRP A 248 -7.65 -13.91 43.68
C TRP A 248 -9.04 -14.49 43.94
N LEU A 249 -9.30 -15.64 43.33
CA LEU A 249 -10.58 -16.37 43.39
C LEU A 249 -10.38 -17.63 44.23
N MET A 250 -11.12 -17.74 45.33
CA MET A 250 -11.13 -18.91 46.19
C MET A 250 -12.34 -19.78 45.83
N PRO A 251 -12.18 -21.12 45.63
CA PRO A 251 -13.29 -22.00 45.35
C PRO A 251 -14.34 -21.97 46.45
N LEU A 252 -15.61 -21.84 46.09
CA LEU A 252 -16.74 -21.88 47.05
C LEU A 252 -16.85 -23.21 47.79
N LYS A 253 -16.36 -24.31 47.20
CA LYS A 253 -16.26 -25.61 47.88
C LYS A 253 -15.48 -25.58 49.17
N ASN A 254 -14.58 -24.61 49.38
CA ASN A 254 -13.84 -24.44 50.64
C ASN A 254 -14.78 -24.00 51.79
N PHE A 255 -15.94 -23.43 51.46
CA PHE A 255 -16.94 -22.93 52.41
C PHE A 255 -18.22 -23.84 52.43
N ASP A 256 -18.60 -24.34 51.29
CA ASP A 256 -19.75 -25.24 51.13
C ASP A 256 -19.40 -26.39 50.15
N PRO A 257 -19.26 -27.66 50.63
CA PRO A 257 -18.92 -28.81 49.79
C PRO A 257 -19.91 -29.07 48.68
N SER A 258 -21.15 -28.55 48.77
CA SER A 258 -22.20 -28.73 47.76
C SER A 258 -22.14 -27.68 46.63
N ALA A 259 -21.29 -26.68 46.76
CA ALA A 259 -21.12 -25.63 45.73
C ALA A 259 -20.56 -26.17 44.40
N SER A 260 -20.95 -25.53 43.31
CA SER A 260 -20.47 -25.88 41.97
C SER A 260 -18.96 -25.69 41.85
N GLU A 261 -18.32 -26.49 40.99
CA GLU A 261 -16.89 -26.42 40.72
C GLU A 261 -16.60 -26.47 39.22
N VAL A 262 -15.43 -25.94 38.82
CA VAL A 262 -14.84 -26.20 37.52
C VAL A 262 -14.26 -27.62 37.56
N LYS A 263 -14.76 -28.53 36.75
CA LYS A 263 -14.34 -29.95 36.74
C LYS A 263 -13.21 -30.24 35.78
N MET A 264 -13.13 -29.48 34.72
CA MET A 264 -12.13 -29.69 33.66
C MET A 264 -11.50 -28.37 33.22
N GLU A 265 -10.19 -28.40 32.99
CA GLU A 265 -9.49 -27.35 32.29
C GLU A 265 -9.48 -27.63 30.79
N LEU A 266 -9.50 -26.56 29.97
CA LEU A 266 -9.40 -26.71 28.53
C LEU A 266 -7.98 -27.16 28.15
N SER A 267 -7.87 -28.15 27.25
CA SER A 267 -6.57 -28.63 26.81
C SER A 267 -5.80 -27.56 26.02
N THR A 268 -4.48 -27.58 26.14
CA THR A 268 -3.61 -26.69 25.34
C THR A 268 -3.78 -26.88 23.84
N ARG A 269 -4.16 -28.10 23.41
CA ARG A 269 -4.47 -28.42 22.02
C ARG A 269 -5.71 -27.66 21.54
N LEU A 270 -6.80 -27.68 22.31
CA LEU A 270 -8.04 -26.96 21.97
C LEU A 270 -7.77 -25.43 21.91
N LEU A 271 -7.09 -24.90 22.94
CA LEU A 271 -6.74 -23.50 23.02
C LEU A 271 -5.92 -23.04 21.81
N GLY A 272 -4.89 -23.81 21.45
CA GLY A 272 -4.04 -23.50 20.29
C GLY A 272 -4.79 -23.54 18.97
N LYS A 273 -5.62 -24.57 18.72
CA LYS A 273 -6.43 -24.65 17.49
C LYS A 273 -7.44 -23.52 17.35
N THR A 274 -8.13 -23.19 18.44
CA THR A 274 -9.09 -22.08 18.47
C THR A 274 -8.42 -20.75 18.17
N GLN A 275 -7.30 -20.47 18.84
CA GLN A 275 -6.53 -19.24 18.61
C GLN A 275 -6.03 -19.16 17.17
N ASN A 276 -5.44 -20.24 16.64
CA ASN A 276 -4.89 -20.26 15.28
C ASN A 276 -5.99 -20.00 14.24
N ALA A 277 -7.16 -20.61 14.39
CA ALA A 277 -8.28 -20.42 13.47
C ALA A 277 -8.75 -18.95 13.42
N LEU A 278 -8.85 -18.27 14.57
CA LEU A 278 -9.29 -16.88 14.63
C LEU A 278 -8.21 -15.91 14.15
N VAL A 279 -6.94 -16.11 14.56
CA VAL A 279 -5.80 -15.28 14.12
C VAL A 279 -5.61 -15.35 12.60
N GLU A 280 -5.82 -16.53 12.01
CA GLU A 280 -5.73 -16.68 10.55
C GLU A 280 -6.78 -15.82 9.83
N LEU A 281 -8.04 -15.84 10.27
CA LEU A 281 -9.09 -15.03 9.68
C LEU A 281 -8.77 -13.52 9.81
N GLN A 282 -8.19 -13.09 10.93
CA GLN A 282 -7.74 -11.72 11.12
C GLN A 282 -6.63 -11.35 10.14
N ASN A 283 -5.63 -12.22 9.95
CA ASN A 283 -4.55 -12.00 8.98
C ASN A 283 -5.07 -11.86 7.55
N LEU A 284 -6.03 -12.68 7.16
CA LEU A 284 -6.68 -12.59 5.85
C LEU A 284 -7.43 -11.26 5.67
N LYS A 285 -8.11 -10.77 6.70
CA LYS A 285 -8.77 -9.46 6.68
C LYS A 285 -7.77 -8.32 6.47
N MET A 286 -6.59 -8.36 7.11
CA MET A 286 -5.52 -7.37 6.89
C MET A 286 -5.00 -7.40 5.44
N ARG A 287 -4.72 -8.60 4.89
CA ARG A 287 -4.30 -8.77 3.49
C ARG A 287 -5.36 -8.25 2.50
N CYS A 288 -6.65 -8.49 2.78
CA CYS A 288 -7.74 -7.89 2.01
C CYS A 288 -7.71 -6.36 2.06
N ASN A 289 -7.46 -5.76 3.22
CA ASN A 289 -7.38 -4.30 3.34
C ASN A 289 -6.22 -3.73 2.50
N ASP A 290 -5.07 -4.42 2.46
CA ASP A 290 -3.94 -4.03 1.64
C ASP A 290 -4.29 -4.06 0.14
N CYS A 291 -4.91 -5.13 -0.33
CA CYS A 291 -5.38 -5.25 -1.70
C CYS A 291 -6.46 -4.21 -2.06
N LEU A 292 -7.40 -3.93 -1.15
CA LEU A 292 -8.43 -2.90 -1.34
C LEU A 292 -7.80 -1.51 -1.50
N ALA A 293 -6.76 -1.21 -0.71
CA ALA A 293 -6.04 0.05 -0.83
C ALA A 293 -5.29 0.18 -2.16
N ASP A 294 -4.76 -0.92 -2.72
CA ASP A 294 -4.04 -0.93 -3.99
C ASP A 294 -4.96 -1.02 -5.21
N SER A 295 -6.22 -1.44 -5.05
CA SER A 295 -7.19 -1.64 -6.13
C SER A 295 -8.41 -0.70 -6.07
N TYR A 296 -8.38 0.36 -5.25
CA TYR A 296 -9.52 1.26 -5.03
C TYR A 296 -10.08 1.89 -6.31
N GLN A 297 -9.24 2.02 -7.34
CA GLN A 297 -9.60 2.55 -8.65
C GLN A 297 -10.41 1.56 -9.52
N PHE A 298 -10.51 0.29 -9.10
CA PHE A 298 -11.22 -0.77 -9.82
C PHE A 298 -12.31 -1.38 -8.94
N PRO A 299 -13.56 -0.86 -8.98
CA PRO A 299 -14.67 -1.32 -8.15
C PRO A 299 -14.97 -2.82 -8.28
N GLN A 300 -14.70 -3.41 -9.45
CA GLN A 300 -14.89 -4.85 -9.71
C GLN A 300 -14.05 -5.71 -8.76
N ILE A 301 -12.77 -5.38 -8.61
CA ILE A 301 -11.85 -6.07 -7.68
C ILE A 301 -12.25 -5.79 -6.24
N SER A 302 -12.55 -4.52 -5.92
CA SER A 302 -12.95 -4.13 -4.56
C SER A 302 -14.20 -4.88 -4.10
N THR A 303 -15.19 -5.10 -4.97
CA THR A 303 -16.41 -5.85 -4.67
C THR A 303 -16.12 -7.30 -4.29
N ILE A 304 -15.24 -7.97 -5.05
CA ILE A 304 -14.83 -9.36 -4.79
C ILE A 304 -14.08 -9.47 -3.45
N LEU A 305 -13.12 -8.57 -3.20
CA LEU A 305 -12.36 -8.54 -1.95
C LEU A 305 -13.25 -8.25 -0.74
N LEU A 306 -14.19 -7.31 -0.84
CA LEU A 306 -15.14 -7.00 0.22
C LEU A 306 -16.07 -8.20 0.51
N SER A 307 -16.53 -8.89 -0.54
CA SER A 307 -17.33 -10.11 -0.39
C SER A 307 -16.58 -11.21 0.36
N PHE A 308 -15.30 -11.46 -0.01
CA PHE A 308 -14.46 -12.42 0.70
C PHE A 308 -14.24 -12.03 2.16
N LYS A 309 -13.85 -10.77 2.41
CA LYS A 309 -13.65 -10.25 3.77
C LYS A 309 -14.89 -10.38 4.63
N GLN A 310 -16.07 -10.06 4.09
CA GLN A 310 -17.34 -10.20 4.79
C GLN A 310 -17.62 -11.68 5.15
N LYS A 311 -17.39 -12.62 4.23
CA LYS A 311 -17.55 -14.05 4.48
C LYS A 311 -16.60 -14.54 5.59
N CYS A 312 -15.34 -14.12 5.56
CA CYS A 312 -14.40 -14.42 6.64
C CYS A 312 -14.88 -13.86 8.00
N SER A 313 -15.39 -12.62 8.03
CA SER A 313 -15.89 -12.00 9.27
C SER A 313 -17.17 -12.69 9.78
N THR A 314 -18.09 -13.08 8.88
CA THR A 314 -19.29 -13.83 9.27
C THR A 314 -18.92 -15.19 9.85
N TYR A 315 -18.02 -15.92 9.21
CA TYR A 315 -17.55 -17.22 9.71
C TYR A 315 -16.81 -17.10 11.05
N GLU A 316 -16.00 -16.07 11.23
CA GLU A 316 -15.34 -15.75 12.51
C GLU A 316 -16.38 -15.59 13.65
N GLY A 317 -17.45 -14.82 13.42
CA GLY A 317 -18.53 -14.65 14.38
C GLY A 317 -19.23 -15.99 14.70
N MET A 318 -19.54 -16.80 13.68
CA MET A 318 -20.14 -18.14 13.89
C MET A 318 -19.23 -19.07 14.72
N LEU A 319 -17.92 -19.01 14.48
CA LEU A 319 -16.93 -19.78 15.24
C LEU A 319 -16.87 -19.30 16.69
N GLN A 320 -16.87 -17.98 16.92
CA GLN A 320 -16.90 -17.39 18.26
C GLN A 320 -18.17 -17.79 19.04
N ASP A 321 -19.35 -17.75 18.42
CA ASP A 321 -20.61 -18.15 19.01
C ASP A 321 -20.60 -19.63 19.40
N LEU A 322 -20.05 -20.50 18.56
CA LEU A 322 -19.90 -21.91 18.86
C LEU A 322 -18.99 -22.16 20.07
N ILE A 323 -17.84 -21.45 20.10
CA ILE A 323 -16.88 -21.51 21.20
C ILE A 323 -17.54 -21.03 22.49
N ALA A 324 -18.26 -19.89 22.49
CA ALA A 324 -18.97 -19.31 23.60
C ALA A 324 -20.02 -20.32 24.19
N LYS A 325 -20.71 -21.01 23.31
CA LYS A 325 -21.70 -22.00 23.70
C LYS A 325 -21.10 -23.26 24.34
N LYS A 326 -19.96 -23.73 23.84
CA LYS A 326 -19.35 -25.01 24.22
C LYS A 326 -18.43 -24.93 25.45
N ILE A 327 -17.62 -23.87 25.57
CA ILE A 327 -16.63 -23.73 26.66
C ILE A 327 -17.25 -23.92 28.07
N PRO A 328 -18.37 -23.27 28.43
CA PRO A 328 -18.95 -23.46 29.77
C PRO A 328 -19.35 -24.90 30.07
N GLY A 329 -19.90 -25.61 29.09
CA GLY A 329 -20.29 -27.02 29.23
C GLY A 329 -19.07 -27.94 29.42
N ILE A 330 -17.99 -27.72 28.69
CA ILE A 330 -16.72 -28.45 28.81
C ILE A 330 -16.12 -28.24 30.21
N ARG A 331 -16.00 -26.97 30.66
CA ARG A 331 -15.48 -26.66 32.01
C ARG A 331 -16.30 -27.22 33.12
N ALA A 332 -17.63 -27.31 32.98
CA ALA A 332 -18.52 -27.94 33.93
C ALA A 332 -18.48 -29.49 33.87
N GLY A 333 -17.73 -30.07 32.90
CA GLY A 333 -17.68 -31.53 32.69
C GLY A 333 -18.99 -32.11 32.17
N LYS A 334 -19.83 -31.31 31.51
CA LYS A 334 -21.12 -31.71 30.92
C LYS A 334 -20.99 -31.99 29.41
N GLU A 335 -19.98 -31.48 28.77
CA GLU A 335 -19.71 -31.67 27.35
C GLU A 335 -18.27 -32.13 27.14
N ASP A 336 -18.03 -32.87 26.04
CA ASP A 336 -16.69 -33.36 25.68
C ASP A 336 -15.98 -32.35 24.76
N GLU A 337 -14.76 -31.96 25.12
CA GLU A 337 -13.95 -31.06 24.29
C GLU A 337 -13.64 -31.65 22.91
N ASN A 338 -13.67 -32.98 22.74
CA ASN A 338 -13.43 -33.63 21.47
C ASN A 338 -14.49 -33.29 20.41
N GLU A 339 -15.68 -32.84 20.80
CA GLU A 339 -16.69 -32.38 19.84
C GLU A 339 -16.24 -31.06 19.18
N LEU A 340 -15.73 -30.12 19.98
CA LEU A 340 -15.22 -28.83 19.45
C LEU A 340 -13.92 -29.05 18.66
N LEU A 341 -13.05 -29.97 19.13
CA LEU A 341 -11.84 -30.32 18.37
C LEU A 341 -12.19 -30.93 17.00
N ARG A 342 -13.18 -31.81 16.92
CA ARG A 342 -13.66 -32.39 15.64
C ARG A 342 -14.17 -31.29 14.71
N PHE A 343 -14.95 -30.33 15.20
CA PHE A 343 -15.45 -29.22 14.40
C PHE A 343 -14.28 -28.40 13.82
N LEU A 344 -13.25 -28.12 14.63
CA LEU A 344 -12.05 -27.41 14.17
C LEU A 344 -11.21 -28.21 13.16
N ASP A 345 -11.21 -29.55 13.27
CA ASP A 345 -10.58 -30.46 12.30
C ASP A 345 -11.38 -30.54 10.99
N GLU A 346 -12.73 -30.57 11.06
CA GLU A 346 -13.62 -30.52 9.90
C GLU A 346 -13.52 -29.19 9.13
N LYS A 347 -13.25 -28.07 9.84
CA LYS A 347 -12.95 -26.78 9.20
C LYS A 347 -11.86 -26.92 8.12
N GLU A 348 -10.82 -27.72 8.38
CA GLU A 348 -9.70 -27.90 7.43
C GLU A 348 -10.11 -28.66 6.14
N GLN A 349 -11.28 -29.27 6.12
CA GLN A 349 -11.87 -29.86 4.91
C GLN A 349 -12.85 -28.90 4.21
N SER A 350 -13.34 -27.88 4.91
CA SER A 350 -14.34 -26.93 4.45
C SER A 350 -13.78 -25.89 3.44
N PRO A 351 -14.64 -25.05 2.83
CA PRO A 351 -14.15 -23.86 2.12
C PRO A 351 -13.39 -22.87 2.99
N PHE A 352 -13.46 -22.97 4.31
CA PHE A 352 -12.72 -22.13 5.27
C PHE A 352 -11.41 -22.78 5.75
N SER A 353 -10.90 -23.79 5.04
CA SER A 353 -9.57 -24.35 5.36
C SER A 353 -8.46 -23.32 5.11
N SER A 354 -7.43 -23.39 5.95
CA SER A 354 -6.25 -22.51 5.89
C SER A 354 -5.66 -22.44 4.49
N ASP A 355 -5.38 -23.58 3.88
CA ASP A 355 -4.75 -23.66 2.56
C ASP A 355 -5.60 -23.01 1.47
N LYS A 356 -6.92 -23.24 1.47
CA LYS A 356 -7.82 -22.71 0.45
C LYS A 356 -7.99 -21.19 0.56
N LEU A 357 -8.17 -20.68 1.78
CA LEU A 357 -8.28 -19.23 2.04
C LEU A 357 -7.00 -18.51 1.64
N ASN A 358 -5.84 -19.02 2.05
CA ASN A 358 -4.55 -18.43 1.72
C ASN A 358 -4.26 -18.49 0.23
N LYS A 359 -4.63 -19.57 -0.45
CA LYS A 359 -4.47 -19.71 -1.90
C LYS A 359 -5.34 -18.70 -2.66
N TRP A 360 -6.60 -18.55 -2.25
CA TRP A 360 -7.49 -17.55 -2.84
C TRP A 360 -6.92 -16.14 -2.68
N MET A 361 -6.48 -15.81 -1.45
CA MET A 361 -5.89 -14.50 -1.16
C MET A 361 -4.61 -14.23 -1.97
N ALA A 362 -3.73 -15.23 -2.08
CA ALA A 362 -2.51 -15.13 -2.89
C ALA A 362 -2.80 -14.91 -4.38
N ASN A 363 -3.87 -15.53 -4.91
CA ASN A 363 -4.33 -15.29 -6.27
C ASN A 363 -4.78 -13.84 -6.46
N MET A 364 -5.56 -13.30 -5.52
CA MET A 364 -6.01 -11.90 -5.58
C MET A 364 -4.87 -10.90 -5.44
N GLU A 365 -3.92 -11.14 -4.54
CA GLU A 365 -2.71 -10.32 -4.39
C GLU A 365 -1.91 -10.27 -5.70
N ARG A 366 -1.76 -11.42 -6.36
CA ARG A 366 -1.08 -11.48 -7.66
C ARG A 366 -1.81 -10.69 -8.73
N GLU A 367 -3.13 -10.83 -8.84
CA GLU A 367 -3.96 -10.08 -9.80
C GLU A 367 -3.82 -8.56 -9.56
N VAL A 368 -3.98 -8.11 -8.32
CA VAL A 368 -3.83 -6.70 -7.93
C VAL A 368 -2.43 -6.17 -8.25
N ASN A 369 -1.38 -6.93 -7.97
CA ASN A 369 0.00 -6.53 -8.29
C ASN A 369 0.24 -6.39 -9.79
N VAL A 370 -0.33 -7.26 -10.61
CA VAL A 370 -0.25 -7.15 -12.08
C VAL A 370 -0.97 -5.89 -12.57
N ILE A 371 -2.18 -5.64 -12.07
CA ILE A 371 -2.96 -4.43 -12.41
C ILE A 371 -2.17 -3.17 -12.02
N LYS A 372 -1.66 -3.11 -10.80
CA LYS A 372 -0.86 -2.00 -10.29
C LYS A 372 0.36 -1.73 -11.17
N SER A 373 1.13 -2.77 -11.52
CA SER A 373 2.28 -2.66 -12.40
C SER A 373 1.91 -2.14 -13.80
N CYS A 374 0.76 -2.55 -14.34
CA CYS A 374 0.28 -2.03 -15.62
C CYS A 374 -0.13 -0.56 -15.53
N VAL A 375 -0.82 -0.17 -14.45
CA VAL A 375 -1.24 1.22 -14.22
C VAL A 375 -0.02 2.13 -14.07
N GLU A 376 1.00 1.71 -13.31
CA GLU A 376 2.26 2.44 -13.16
C GLU A 376 3.00 2.63 -14.51
N ALA A 377 2.95 1.64 -15.39
CA ALA A 377 3.52 1.74 -16.74
C ALA A 377 2.76 2.70 -17.67
N MET A 378 1.51 3.06 -17.33
CA MET A 378 0.63 3.96 -18.09
C MET A 378 0.57 5.37 -17.47
N ASP A 379 1.69 5.86 -16.89
CA ASP A 379 1.72 7.21 -16.32
C ASP A 379 1.26 8.25 -17.34
N GLY A 380 0.35 9.14 -16.91
CA GLY A 380 -0.30 10.14 -17.76
C GLY A 380 -1.63 9.69 -18.41
N ALA A 381 -2.03 8.42 -18.31
CA ALA A 381 -3.37 7.98 -18.64
C ALA A 381 -4.35 8.20 -17.49
N LYS A 382 -5.59 8.61 -17.78
CA LYS A 382 -6.65 8.85 -16.79
C LYS A 382 -7.37 7.54 -16.48
N ILE A 383 -7.44 7.16 -15.19
CA ILE A 383 -8.18 5.98 -14.79
C ILE A 383 -9.66 6.36 -14.61
N LEU A 384 -10.52 5.63 -15.28
CA LEU A 384 -11.97 5.84 -15.31
C LEU A 384 -12.67 4.57 -14.80
N PRO A 385 -13.16 4.59 -13.56
CA PRO A 385 -13.74 3.40 -12.92
C PRO A 385 -15.03 2.90 -13.59
N GLN A 386 -15.79 3.79 -14.21
CA GLN A 386 -17.13 3.50 -14.75
C GLN A 386 -17.22 3.75 -16.25
N ASP A 387 -18.07 2.98 -16.94
CA ASP A 387 -18.34 3.15 -18.38
C ASP A 387 -18.89 4.56 -18.69
N SER A 388 -19.67 5.17 -17.79
CA SER A 388 -20.17 6.55 -17.93
C SER A 388 -19.06 7.57 -18.08
N ASP A 389 -17.98 7.42 -17.31
CA ASP A 389 -16.83 8.32 -17.31
C ASP A 389 -16.07 8.24 -18.65
N VAL A 390 -15.99 7.04 -19.21
CA VAL A 390 -15.42 6.82 -20.56
C VAL A 390 -16.26 7.53 -21.61
N VAL A 391 -17.59 7.44 -21.53
CA VAL A 391 -18.50 8.12 -22.45
C VAL A 391 -18.35 9.64 -22.35
N GLU A 392 -18.18 10.20 -21.18
CA GLU A 392 -17.93 11.62 -20.99
C GLU A 392 -16.65 12.09 -21.71
N GLU A 393 -15.54 11.34 -21.60
CA GLU A 393 -14.30 11.65 -22.32
C GLU A 393 -14.47 11.52 -23.83
N LEU A 394 -15.25 10.54 -24.32
CA LEU A 394 -15.54 10.37 -25.73
C LEU A 394 -16.35 11.52 -26.33
N LEU A 395 -17.24 12.12 -25.53
CA LEU A 395 -18.11 13.23 -25.96
C LEU A 395 -17.42 14.60 -25.85
N CYS A 396 -16.20 14.69 -25.34
CA CYS A 396 -15.48 15.95 -25.23
C CYS A 396 -15.24 16.60 -26.61
N PRO A 397 -15.72 17.84 -26.90
CA PRO A 397 -15.74 18.43 -28.24
C PRO A 397 -14.39 18.59 -28.93
N LYS A 398 -13.29 18.62 -28.17
CA LYS A 398 -11.93 18.81 -28.70
C LYS A 398 -11.19 17.49 -28.93
N VAL A 399 -11.79 16.36 -28.56
CA VAL A 399 -11.16 15.05 -28.60
C VAL A 399 -11.56 14.33 -29.89
N GLU A 400 -10.59 13.90 -30.66
CA GLU A 400 -10.79 13.13 -31.89
C GLU A 400 -10.48 11.64 -31.67
N ASP A 401 -9.36 11.33 -31.04
CA ASP A 401 -8.89 9.96 -30.81
C ASP A 401 -8.78 9.66 -29.32
N VAL A 402 -9.39 8.55 -28.88
CA VAL A 402 -9.28 8.04 -27.51
C VAL A 402 -8.72 6.62 -27.55
N LEU A 403 -7.57 6.41 -26.92
CA LEU A 403 -7.05 5.07 -26.67
C LEU A 403 -7.40 4.67 -25.24
N CYS A 404 -8.21 3.62 -25.13
CA CYS A 404 -8.68 3.11 -23.88
C CYS A 404 -8.03 1.76 -23.59
N PHE A 405 -7.15 1.68 -22.60
CA PHE A 405 -6.67 0.41 -22.07
C PHE A 405 -7.78 -0.21 -21.23
N VAL A 406 -8.23 -1.38 -21.62
CA VAL A 406 -9.38 -2.06 -21.01
C VAL A 406 -8.93 -3.35 -20.36
N PHE A 407 -9.05 -3.44 -19.04
CA PHE A 407 -8.98 -4.71 -18.34
C PHE A 407 -10.27 -5.50 -18.64
N THR A 408 -10.14 -6.64 -19.30
CA THR A 408 -11.29 -7.39 -19.86
C THR A 408 -11.75 -8.56 -19.01
N SER A 409 -11.01 -8.88 -17.95
CA SER A 409 -11.21 -10.10 -17.17
C SER A 409 -11.41 -9.85 -15.66
N LEU A 410 -11.73 -8.61 -15.24
CA LEU A 410 -11.86 -8.26 -13.83
C LEU A 410 -13.25 -8.58 -13.24
N GLU A 411 -14.31 -8.53 -14.05
CA GLU A 411 -15.63 -8.96 -13.58
C GLU A 411 -15.77 -10.48 -13.68
N LYS A 412 -15.85 -11.13 -12.53
CA LYS A 412 -16.10 -12.57 -12.42
C LYS A 412 -17.06 -12.86 -11.28
N SER A 413 -18.03 -13.73 -11.52
CA SER A 413 -18.61 -14.49 -10.42
C SER A 413 -17.55 -15.47 -9.93
N ASP A 414 -17.19 -15.41 -8.66
CA ASP A 414 -16.24 -16.35 -8.07
C ASP A 414 -16.98 -17.55 -7.48
N PRO A 415 -16.89 -18.75 -8.10
CA PRO A 415 -17.56 -19.95 -7.60
C PRO A 415 -17.13 -20.36 -6.20
N TYR A 416 -15.88 -20.03 -5.80
CA TYR A 416 -15.39 -20.32 -4.47
C TYR A 416 -16.08 -19.48 -3.41
N LEU A 417 -16.30 -18.18 -3.65
CA LEU A 417 -17.05 -17.30 -2.75
C LEU A 417 -18.51 -17.75 -2.62
N GLN A 418 -19.11 -18.30 -3.69
CA GLN A 418 -20.44 -18.86 -3.63
C GLN A 418 -20.45 -20.10 -2.72
N LYS A 419 -19.47 -20.99 -2.83
CA LYS A 419 -19.35 -22.18 -1.97
C LYS A 419 -19.10 -21.83 -0.51
N MET A 420 -18.35 -20.75 -0.23
CA MET A 420 -18.23 -20.24 1.14
C MET A 420 -19.60 -19.84 1.72
N ALA A 421 -20.46 -19.18 0.92
CA ALA A 421 -21.80 -18.79 1.34
C ALA A 421 -22.68 -20.03 1.60
N GLU A 422 -22.74 -20.98 0.67
CA GLU A 422 -23.51 -22.23 0.81
C GLU A 422 -23.09 -23.04 2.05
N TYR A 423 -21.77 -23.08 2.35
CA TYR A 423 -21.28 -23.74 3.56
C TYR A 423 -21.76 -23.05 4.84
N MET A 424 -21.76 -21.71 4.90
CA MET A 424 -22.24 -20.99 6.10
C MET A 424 -23.72 -21.16 6.35
N GLU A 425 -24.54 -21.40 5.32
CA GLU A 425 -25.97 -21.65 5.47
C GLU A 425 -26.27 -23.03 6.05
N THR A 426 -25.50 -24.05 5.69
CA THR A 426 -25.77 -25.44 6.06
C THR A 426 -24.87 -25.95 7.18
N MET A 427 -23.65 -25.39 7.30
CA MET A 427 -22.54 -25.90 8.12
C MET A 427 -22.28 -27.42 7.85
N ASP A 428 -22.68 -27.88 6.68
CA ASP A 428 -22.49 -29.27 6.25
C ASP A 428 -21.46 -29.37 5.15
N PHE A 429 -20.31 -29.96 5.49
CA PHE A 429 -19.22 -30.20 4.54
C PHE A 429 -19.65 -31.11 3.37
N LYS A 430 -20.51 -32.08 3.61
CA LYS A 430 -20.94 -33.02 2.57
C LYS A 430 -21.81 -32.36 1.51
N ALA A 431 -22.53 -31.29 1.87
CA ALA A 431 -23.39 -30.55 0.96
C ALA A 431 -22.58 -29.69 -0.03
N THR A 432 -21.42 -29.19 0.35
CA THR A 432 -20.64 -28.23 -0.46
C THR A 432 -19.59 -28.88 -1.36
N GLY A 433 -19.22 -30.15 -1.10
CA GLY A 433 -18.16 -30.86 -1.84
C GLY A 433 -16.74 -30.25 -1.67
N ASN A 434 -15.76 -30.88 -2.27
CA ASN A 434 -14.38 -30.41 -2.19
C ASN A 434 -14.10 -29.36 -3.27
N VAL A 435 -14.44 -28.08 -3.02
CA VAL A 435 -14.15 -26.97 -3.91
C VAL A 435 -12.90 -26.25 -3.44
N SER A 436 -11.97 -26.03 -4.36
CA SER A 436 -10.76 -25.24 -4.15
C SER A 436 -10.81 -23.98 -5.00
N PRO A 437 -10.11 -22.90 -4.61
CA PRO A 437 -9.92 -21.74 -5.47
C PRO A 437 -9.32 -22.15 -6.82
N ALA A 438 -9.74 -21.48 -7.89
CA ALA A 438 -9.24 -21.76 -9.23
C ALA A 438 -7.70 -21.66 -9.28
N THR A 439 -7.08 -22.58 -10.02
CA THR A 439 -5.64 -22.63 -10.24
C THR A 439 -5.28 -22.62 -11.71
N GLU A 440 -6.22 -23.08 -12.54
CA GLU A 440 -6.00 -23.19 -13.97
C GLU A 440 -6.70 -22.06 -14.69
N ASP A 441 -6.11 -21.61 -15.79
CA ASP A 441 -6.67 -20.60 -16.70
C ASP A 441 -6.82 -19.16 -16.18
N LEU A 442 -6.18 -18.83 -15.05
CA LEU A 442 -6.14 -17.45 -14.57
C LEU A 442 -5.16 -16.63 -15.43
N TRP A 443 -5.67 -15.54 -16.03
CA TRP A 443 -4.91 -14.72 -16.98
C TRP A 443 -3.59 -14.18 -16.38
N TYR A 444 -3.56 -13.88 -15.11
CA TYR A 444 -2.39 -13.34 -14.40
C TYR A 444 -1.35 -14.42 -13.99
N PHE A 445 -1.55 -15.68 -14.40
CA PHE A 445 -0.54 -16.76 -14.33
C PHE A 445 0.01 -17.12 -15.71
N SER A 446 -0.61 -16.68 -16.80
CA SER A 446 -0.16 -16.95 -18.16
C SER A 446 0.97 -15.99 -18.54
N GLU A 447 2.19 -16.50 -18.71
CA GLU A 447 3.36 -15.70 -19.12
C GLU A 447 3.12 -14.97 -20.45
N LYS A 448 2.50 -15.66 -21.43
CA LYS A 448 2.13 -15.08 -22.71
C LYS A 448 1.18 -13.88 -22.55
N GLU A 449 0.14 -14.00 -21.73
CA GLU A 449 -0.81 -12.93 -21.52
C GLU A 449 -0.18 -11.77 -20.74
N LEU A 450 0.63 -12.06 -19.73
CA LEU A 450 1.34 -11.03 -18.98
C LEU A 450 2.30 -10.22 -19.84
N THR A 451 3.05 -10.88 -20.72
CA THR A 451 3.95 -10.19 -21.68
C THR A 451 3.14 -9.28 -22.59
N ARG A 452 2.07 -9.80 -23.21
CA ARG A 452 1.19 -9.03 -24.07
C ARG A 452 0.56 -7.82 -23.40
N ILE A 453 0.10 -7.99 -22.15
CA ILE A 453 -0.55 -6.91 -21.38
C ILE A 453 0.47 -5.83 -21.00
N ARG A 454 1.67 -6.22 -20.60
CA ARG A 454 2.77 -5.29 -20.29
C ARG A 454 3.21 -4.49 -21.52
N GLU A 455 3.31 -5.13 -22.68
CA GLU A 455 3.62 -4.44 -23.92
C GLU A 455 2.56 -3.40 -24.27
N LYS A 456 1.27 -3.75 -24.14
CA LYS A 456 0.16 -2.82 -24.36
C LYS A 456 0.11 -1.68 -23.35
N ALA A 457 0.40 -1.95 -22.08
CA ALA A 457 0.48 -0.91 -21.06
C ALA A 457 1.64 0.06 -21.35
N ALA A 458 2.82 -0.46 -21.69
CA ALA A 458 3.95 0.35 -22.10
C ALA A 458 3.64 1.18 -23.35
N GLU A 459 2.91 0.63 -24.33
CA GLU A 459 2.48 1.34 -25.52
C GLU A 459 1.59 2.55 -25.20
N ILE A 460 0.62 2.39 -24.28
CA ILE A 460 -0.23 3.49 -23.81
C ILE A 460 0.61 4.54 -23.07
N GLY A 461 1.52 4.12 -22.18
CA GLY A 461 2.40 5.05 -21.45
C GLY A 461 3.30 5.86 -22.38
N GLU A 462 3.93 5.21 -23.37
CA GLU A 462 4.74 5.89 -24.39
C GLU A 462 3.92 6.94 -25.16
N LEU A 463 2.71 6.57 -25.63
CA LEU A 463 1.82 7.45 -26.39
C LEU A 463 1.27 8.58 -25.50
N ALA A 464 0.87 8.29 -24.27
CA ALA A 464 0.39 9.30 -23.33
C ALA A 464 1.48 10.34 -23.02
N ALA A 465 2.72 9.90 -22.82
CA ALA A 465 3.87 10.79 -22.62
C ALA A 465 4.17 11.61 -23.88
N GLY A 466 4.14 10.97 -25.08
CA GLY A 466 4.45 11.62 -26.34
C GLY A 466 3.38 12.62 -26.82
N LEU A 467 2.11 12.37 -26.52
CA LEU A 467 0.96 13.15 -27.01
C LEU A 467 0.24 13.97 -25.93
N LYS A 468 0.85 14.14 -24.75
CA LYS A 468 0.23 14.83 -23.59
C LYS A 468 -0.29 16.24 -23.88
N LYS A 469 0.32 16.96 -24.84
CA LYS A 469 -0.08 18.32 -25.24
C LYS A 469 -1.10 18.36 -26.40
N GLU A 470 -1.28 17.27 -27.09
CA GLU A 470 -2.22 17.21 -28.21
C GLU A 470 -3.65 17.08 -27.67
N ALA A 471 -4.38 18.19 -27.67
CA ALA A 471 -5.73 18.26 -27.13
C ALA A 471 -6.72 17.28 -27.81
N LYS A 472 -6.39 16.81 -29.01
CA LYS A 472 -7.19 15.87 -29.79
C LYS A 472 -7.11 14.41 -29.32
N TYR A 473 -6.13 14.06 -28.47
CA TYR A 473 -5.88 12.69 -28.00
C TYR A 473 -6.22 12.56 -26.50
N ARG A 474 -6.78 11.41 -26.14
CA ARG A 474 -6.97 11.01 -24.75
C ARG A 474 -6.49 9.58 -24.53
N PHE A 475 -5.93 9.36 -23.35
CA PHE A 475 -5.46 8.06 -22.89
C PHE A 475 -6.17 7.74 -21.59
N VAL A 476 -6.93 6.67 -21.59
CA VAL A 476 -7.76 6.29 -20.45
C VAL A 476 -7.56 4.81 -20.12
N VAL A 477 -7.78 4.46 -18.85
CA VAL A 477 -7.74 3.08 -18.35
C VAL A 477 -9.09 2.77 -17.71
N THR A 478 -9.68 1.64 -18.06
CA THR A 478 -10.95 1.19 -17.50
C THR A 478 -11.00 -0.33 -17.37
N ALA A 479 -12.08 -0.85 -16.80
CA ALA A 479 -12.37 -2.28 -16.73
C ALA A 479 -13.73 -2.55 -17.37
N LYS A 480 -13.75 -3.45 -18.36
CA LYS A 480 -14.97 -3.85 -19.06
C LYS A 480 -14.86 -5.28 -19.55
N VAL A 481 -15.83 -6.12 -19.21
CA VAL A 481 -15.83 -7.52 -19.62
C VAL A 481 -15.81 -7.66 -21.14
N ASN A 482 -14.80 -8.38 -21.63
CA ASN A 482 -14.76 -8.81 -23.03
C ASN A 482 -14.05 -10.17 -23.13
N LYS A 483 -14.84 -11.23 -23.31
CA LYS A 483 -14.36 -12.62 -23.34
C LYS A 483 -13.43 -12.92 -24.54
N LYS A 484 -13.41 -12.07 -25.56
CA LYS A 484 -12.55 -12.22 -26.74
C LYS A 484 -11.07 -11.99 -26.41
N TYR A 485 -10.79 -11.14 -25.42
CA TYR A 485 -9.43 -10.78 -25.02
C TYR A 485 -9.21 -11.15 -23.56
N LYS A 486 -8.27 -12.05 -23.30
CA LYS A 486 -7.95 -12.51 -21.94
C LYS A 486 -7.05 -11.48 -21.23
N GLY A 487 -7.45 -10.99 -20.08
CA GLY A 487 -6.69 -10.03 -19.25
C GLY A 487 -6.94 -8.58 -19.63
N ALA A 488 -6.36 -8.06 -20.73
CA ALA A 488 -6.56 -6.68 -21.16
C ALA A 488 -6.35 -6.50 -22.67
N THR A 489 -6.87 -5.41 -23.23
CA THR A 489 -6.63 -4.97 -24.61
C THR A 489 -6.69 -3.44 -24.70
N ILE A 490 -6.46 -2.85 -25.89
CA ILE A 490 -6.61 -1.42 -26.13
C ILE A 490 -7.74 -1.20 -27.14
N TYR A 491 -8.78 -0.46 -26.70
CA TYR A 491 -9.81 0.04 -27.60
C TYR A 491 -9.39 1.37 -28.18
N HIS A 492 -9.61 1.56 -29.47
CA HIS A 492 -9.41 2.83 -30.14
C HIS A 492 -10.75 3.39 -30.58
N TYR A 493 -11.09 4.57 -30.10
CA TYR A 493 -12.25 5.34 -30.55
C TYR A 493 -11.79 6.53 -31.36
N ARG A 494 -12.54 6.85 -32.42
CA ARG A 494 -12.34 8.05 -33.21
C ARG A 494 -13.68 8.73 -33.46
N ASN A 495 -13.76 10.02 -33.16
CA ASN A 495 -14.99 10.79 -33.25
C ASN A 495 -16.20 10.02 -32.64
N ASN A 496 -16.03 9.56 -31.40
CA ASN A 496 -16.98 8.80 -30.58
C ASN A 496 -17.36 7.40 -31.14
N LYS A 497 -16.72 6.93 -32.20
CA LYS A 497 -16.97 5.60 -32.76
C LYS A 497 -15.84 4.65 -32.43
N LEU A 498 -16.16 3.45 -31.98
CA LEU A 498 -15.19 2.38 -31.80
C LEU A 498 -14.65 1.94 -33.17
N ILE A 499 -13.35 2.09 -33.37
CA ILE A 499 -12.64 1.68 -34.58
C ILE A 499 -12.12 0.25 -34.43
N THR A 500 -11.54 -0.07 -33.31
CA THR A 500 -11.02 -1.42 -33.02
C THR A 500 -11.00 -1.70 -31.54
N GLU A 501 -11.15 -2.96 -31.14
CA GLU A 501 -10.99 -3.46 -29.80
C GLU A 501 -9.56 -3.97 -29.51
N ASP A 502 -8.69 -3.97 -30.50
CA ASP A 502 -7.30 -4.40 -30.39
C ASP A 502 -6.41 -3.45 -31.20
N PHE A 503 -6.16 -2.28 -30.65
CA PHE A 503 -5.32 -1.27 -31.27
C PHE A 503 -3.90 -1.78 -31.46
N LYS A 504 -3.36 -1.49 -32.63
CA LYS A 504 -1.96 -1.65 -33.03
C LYS A 504 -1.53 -0.40 -33.77
N ARG A 505 -0.34 0.09 -33.50
CA ARG A 505 0.21 1.21 -34.27
C ARG A 505 0.22 0.89 -35.75
N PRO A 506 -0.23 1.82 -36.62
CA PRO A 506 -0.27 1.58 -38.05
C PRO A 506 1.12 1.33 -38.62
N ASN A 507 1.28 0.36 -39.50
CA ASN A 507 2.54 0.18 -40.21
C ASN A 507 2.63 1.21 -41.33
N LEU A 508 3.59 2.13 -41.25
CA LEU A 508 3.79 3.19 -42.23
C LEU A 508 4.57 2.64 -43.44
N VAL A 509 3.91 2.65 -44.61
CA VAL A 509 4.51 2.21 -45.87
C VAL A 509 4.50 3.38 -46.85
N GLY A 510 5.58 3.54 -47.62
CA GLY A 510 5.72 4.67 -48.53
C GLY A 510 5.83 6.01 -47.83
N LEU A 511 6.86 6.15 -47.01
CA LEU A 511 7.11 7.31 -46.14
C LEU A 511 7.05 8.64 -46.91
N GLU A 512 7.43 8.66 -48.17
CA GLU A 512 7.36 9.84 -49.05
C GLU A 512 5.91 10.25 -49.45
N LYS A 513 4.93 9.34 -49.27
CA LYS A 513 3.52 9.57 -49.59
C LYS A 513 2.70 10.01 -48.39
N ILE A 514 3.24 10.00 -47.19
CA ILE A 514 2.54 10.43 -45.99
C ILE A 514 2.26 11.94 -46.10
N LYS A 515 0.99 12.31 -45.94
CA LYS A 515 0.49 13.69 -45.98
C LYS A 515 -0.18 14.13 -44.68
N GLU A 516 -0.57 13.19 -43.86
CA GLU A 516 -1.28 13.45 -42.61
C GLU A 516 -0.30 13.33 -41.44
N ARG A 517 -0.17 14.41 -40.64
CA ARG A 517 0.65 14.44 -39.42
C ARG A 517 0.22 13.39 -38.41
N ARG A 518 -1.08 13.10 -38.35
CA ARG A 518 -1.70 12.08 -37.49
C ARG A 518 -1.02 10.72 -37.62
N ASP A 519 -0.68 10.30 -38.84
CA ASP A 519 -0.10 8.98 -39.07
C ASP A 519 1.26 8.82 -38.37
N LEU A 520 2.05 9.90 -38.33
CA LEU A 520 3.34 9.96 -37.67
C LEU A 520 3.18 10.07 -36.13
N LEU A 521 2.16 10.76 -35.65
CA LEU A 521 1.92 10.99 -34.22
C LEU A 521 1.72 9.70 -33.40
N TRP A 522 1.32 8.59 -34.03
CA TRP A 522 1.28 7.28 -33.37
C TRP A 522 2.66 6.78 -32.91
N TYR A 523 3.73 7.44 -33.32
CA TYR A 523 5.11 7.16 -32.93
C TYR A 523 5.73 8.31 -32.13
N ALA A 524 4.92 9.27 -31.67
CA ALA A 524 5.38 10.42 -30.92
C ALA A 524 6.15 9.99 -29.65
N SER A 525 7.32 10.60 -29.44
CA SER A 525 8.23 10.26 -28.37
C SER A 525 8.51 11.47 -27.48
N SER A 526 8.57 11.25 -26.18
CA SER A 526 9.01 12.25 -25.21
C SER A 526 10.54 12.19 -25.10
N LEU A 527 11.19 13.29 -25.50
CA LEU A 527 12.66 13.41 -25.56
C LEU A 527 13.14 14.58 -24.69
N ASN A 528 14.40 14.56 -24.25
CA ASN A 528 15.03 15.61 -23.47
C ASN A 528 16.43 15.89 -24.00
N MET A 529 16.77 17.18 -24.20
CA MET A 529 18.12 17.61 -24.45
C MET A 529 19.02 17.29 -23.25
N ASP A 530 20.25 16.85 -23.51
CA ASP A 530 21.22 16.52 -22.48
C ASP A 530 22.19 17.68 -22.21
N PRO A 531 22.03 18.40 -21.07
CA PRO A 531 22.91 19.55 -20.76
C PRO A 531 24.39 19.17 -20.62
N ASP A 532 24.67 17.90 -20.28
CA ASP A 532 26.05 17.44 -20.10
C ASP A 532 26.80 17.30 -21.42
N THR A 533 26.08 17.21 -22.54
CA THR A 533 26.66 17.13 -23.89
C THR A 533 26.77 18.49 -24.59
N ALA A 534 26.06 19.51 -24.14
CA ALA A 534 25.92 20.77 -24.79
C ALA A 534 27.27 21.54 -24.89
N HIS A 535 27.57 22.07 -26.08
CA HIS A 535 28.68 23.00 -26.28
C HIS A 535 28.48 24.27 -25.42
N PRO A 536 29.55 24.93 -24.90
CA PRO A 536 29.40 26.11 -24.07
C PRO A 536 28.62 27.30 -24.70
N ASN A 537 28.64 27.47 -25.99
CA ASN A 537 27.84 28.49 -26.67
C ASN A 537 26.35 28.14 -26.87
N LEU A 538 25.88 27.00 -26.37
CA LEU A 538 24.47 26.63 -26.40
C LEU A 538 23.82 26.92 -25.05
N ILE A 539 22.86 27.83 -25.05
CA ILE A 539 22.11 28.24 -23.88
C ILE A 539 20.78 27.40 -23.83
N LEU A 540 20.67 26.52 -22.85
CA LEU A 540 19.48 25.71 -22.70
C LEU A 540 18.47 26.40 -21.78
N ASP A 541 17.22 26.45 -22.22
CA ASP A 541 16.05 26.74 -21.38
C ASP A 541 15.33 25.41 -21.03
N GLY A 542 15.67 24.88 -19.86
CA GLY A 542 15.29 23.54 -19.44
C GLY A 542 15.90 22.46 -20.34
N THR A 543 15.11 21.43 -20.68
CA THR A 543 15.53 20.30 -21.53
C THR A 543 14.88 20.31 -22.91
N LYS A 544 14.24 21.40 -23.30
CA LYS A 544 13.36 21.45 -24.49
C LYS A 544 13.69 22.58 -25.46
N SER A 545 14.38 23.61 -25.05
CA SER A 545 14.70 24.76 -25.88
C SER A 545 16.17 25.08 -25.77
N VAL A 546 16.75 25.50 -26.88
CA VAL A 546 18.16 25.91 -26.98
C VAL A 546 18.30 27.10 -27.89
N THR A 547 19.16 28.05 -27.51
CA THR A 547 19.60 29.20 -28.31
C THR A 547 21.12 29.19 -28.39
N HIS A 548 21.66 29.86 -29.41
CA HIS A 548 23.11 30.10 -29.55
C HIS A 548 23.44 31.49 -29.01
N GLY A 549 24.50 31.62 -28.21
CA GLY A 549 24.92 32.89 -27.62
C GLY A 549 26.30 32.83 -26.98
N ASP A 550 26.50 33.69 -25.98
CA ASP A 550 27.75 33.77 -25.24
C ASP A 550 28.09 32.48 -24.52
N GLU A 551 29.41 32.28 -24.31
CA GLU A 551 29.91 31.06 -23.65
C GLU A 551 29.42 30.94 -22.22
N GLN A 552 28.79 29.80 -21.92
CA GLN A 552 28.26 29.45 -20.60
C GLN A 552 29.31 28.69 -19.78
N SER A 553 29.32 28.93 -18.48
CA SER A 553 30.21 28.25 -17.53
C SER A 553 29.70 26.84 -17.21
N TYR A 554 29.60 25.97 -18.21
CA TYR A 554 29.25 24.58 -17.97
C TYR A 554 30.44 23.79 -17.40
N PRO A 555 30.21 22.85 -16.46
CA PRO A 555 31.25 21.95 -15.98
C PRO A 555 31.87 21.15 -17.13
N ASP A 556 33.22 21.08 -17.22
CA ASP A 556 33.86 20.21 -18.20
C ASP A 556 33.67 18.76 -17.87
N ASN A 557 33.36 17.96 -18.89
CA ASN A 557 33.22 16.51 -18.79
C ASN A 557 33.55 15.85 -20.15
N PRO A 558 33.82 14.53 -20.18
CA PRO A 558 34.17 13.83 -21.41
C PRO A 558 33.06 13.81 -22.48
N TRP A 559 31.81 14.03 -22.11
CA TRP A 559 30.64 13.95 -23.00
C TRP A 559 30.32 15.29 -23.66
N ARG A 560 30.87 16.42 -23.17
CA ARG A 560 30.60 17.76 -23.68
C ARG A 560 31.34 18.00 -24.99
N PHE A 561 30.61 18.54 -25.98
CA PHE A 561 31.24 19.03 -27.21
C PHE A 561 32.05 20.28 -26.93
N ASP A 562 33.26 20.41 -27.57
CA ASP A 562 34.19 21.51 -27.34
C ASP A 562 34.54 22.31 -28.59
N LYS A 563 34.11 21.86 -29.81
CA LYS A 563 34.50 22.50 -31.09
C LYS A 563 33.33 22.97 -31.92
N THR A 564 32.22 22.30 -31.87
CA THR A 564 31.06 22.65 -32.66
C THR A 564 29.88 22.87 -31.73
N SER A 565 29.08 23.90 -31.98
CA SER A 565 27.89 24.24 -31.17
C SER A 565 26.80 23.24 -31.40
N GLN A 566 26.92 22.07 -30.75
CA GLN A 566 26.00 20.93 -30.86
C GLN A 566 25.76 20.25 -29.53
N LEU A 567 24.66 19.50 -29.47
CA LEU A 567 24.29 18.70 -28.30
C LEU A 567 23.57 17.41 -28.75
N MET A 568 23.49 16.46 -27.82
CA MET A 568 22.68 15.25 -27.96
C MET A 568 21.53 15.22 -26.97
N PHE A 569 20.59 14.34 -27.21
CA PHE A 569 19.48 14.08 -26.31
C PHE A 569 19.82 12.91 -25.37
N LYS A 570 19.08 12.80 -24.26
CA LYS A 570 19.32 11.77 -23.25
C LYS A 570 18.86 10.38 -23.70
N GLU A 571 17.79 10.31 -24.50
CA GLU A 571 17.14 9.07 -24.86
C GLU A 571 17.83 8.37 -26.01
N SER A 572 18.10 7.05 -25.85
CA SER A 572 18.55 6.16 -26.90
C SER A 572 17.36 5.52 -27.59
N LEU A 573 17.37 5.50 -28.91
CA LEU A 573 16.26 5.07 -29.73
C LEU A 573 16.60 3.78 -30.51
N THR A 574 15.74 2.75 -30.42
CA THR A 574 15.89 1.43 -31.07
C THR A 574 14.61 0.90 -31.72
N LYS A 575 13.55 1.71 -31.72
CA LYS A 575 12.22 1.36 -32.27
C LYS A 575 11.82 2.38 -33.34
N ARG A 576 10.52 2.53 -33.54
CA ARG A 576 9.94 3.60 -34.34
C ARG A 576 9.62 4.79 -33.47
N HIS A 577 10.11 5.97 -33.84
CA HIS A 577 9.98 7.20 -33.07
C HIS A 577 9.69 8.39 -33.98
N TYR A 578 8.85 9.32 -33.48
CA TYR A 578 8.57 10.58 -34.15
C TYR A 578 8.71 11.74 -33.16
N TRP A 579 9.36 12.82 -33.62
CA TRP A 579 9.42 14.07 -32.84
C TRP A 579 9.46 15.27 -33.77
N GLU A 580 9.11 16.44 -33.24
CA GLU A 580 9.06 17.70 -33.98
C GLU A 580 9.95 18.74 -33.33
N MET A 581 10.65 19.50 -34.17
CA MET A 581 11.45 20.64 -33.76
C MET A 581 10.85 21.91 -34.35
N GLU A 582 10.54 22.89 -33.49
CA GLU A 582 10.25 24.26 -33.89
C GLU A 582 11.57 25.01 -34.08
N LEU A 583 11.62 25.84 -35.10
CA LEU A 583 12.84 26.51 -35.52
C LEU A 583 12.54 27.87 -36.12
N ASN A 584 13.53 28.75 -36.13
CA ASN A 584 13.48 29.95 -36.96
C ASN A 584 14.47 29.85 -38.09
N ILE A 585 14.06 30.39 -39.25
CA ILE A 585 14.93 30.52 -40.43
C ILE A 585 15.14 32.00 -40.67
N ALA A 586 16.29 32.49 -40.28
CA ALA A 586 16.73 33.87 -40.53
C ALA A 586 18.10 33.90 -41.20
N LYS A 587 18.41 35.00 -41.90
CA LYS A 587 19.70 35.17 -42.48
C LYS A 587 20.78 35.22 -41.39
N GLY A 588 21.85 34.45 -41.54
CA GLY A 588 22.92 34.33 -40.55
C GLY A 588 22.74 33.20 -39.53
N ILE A 589 21.64 32.46 -39.61
CA ILE A 589 21.43 31.24 -38.77
C ILE A 589 21.71 29.99 -39.62
N ASP A 590 22.58 29.13 -39.12
CA ASP A 590 22.85 27.79 -39.66
C ASP A 590 22.53 26.77 -38.54
N SER A 591 21.61 25.88 -38.79
CA SER A 591 21.23 24.90 -37.80
C SER A 591 20.87 23.57 -38.46
N ALA A 592 21.04 22.47 -37.72
CA ALA A 592 20.63 21.17 -38.20
C ALA A 592 20.07 20.29 -37.02
N VAL A 593 19.25 19.34 -37.41
CA VAL A 593 18.67 18.32 -36.53
C VAL A 593 18.87 16.92 -37.13
N GLY A 594 19.08 15.94 -36.29
CA GLY A 594 19.31 14.58 -36.78
C GLY A 594 19.45 13.54 -35.68
N ILE A 595 20.19 12.48 -35.99
CA ILE A 595 20.53 11.40 -35.06
C ILE A 595 22.04 11.11 -35.16
N SER A 596 22.58 10.57 -34.08
CA SER A 596 23.96 10.11 -34.00
C SER A 596 24.11 8.89 -33.10
N TYR A 597 25.13 8.10 -33.37
CA TYR A 597 25.60 7.09 -32.40
C TYR A 597 26.26 7.76 -31.19
N LYS A 598 26.23 7.07 -30.05
CA LYS A 598 26.82 7.56 -28.81
C LYS A 598 28.33 7.79 -28.92
N GLY A 599 29.00 6.96 -29.71
CA GLY A 599 30.46 6.96 -29.91
C GLY A 599 31.04 8.11 -30.74
N ILE A 600 30.22 9.06 -31.24
CA ILE A 600 30.75 10.23 -31.98
C ILE A 600 31.77 11.00 -31.13
N HIS A 601 32.84 11.46 -31.73
CA HIS A 601 33.88 12.21 -31.03
C HIS A 601 33.36 13.53 -30.43
N ARG A 602 33.79 13.85 -29.22
CA ARG A 602 33.36 15.05 -28.46
C ARG A 602 34.45 16.11 -28.41
N LYS A 603 35.68 15.67 -28.38
CA LYS A 603 36.89 16.47 -28.19
C LYS A 603 37.85 16.26 -29.35
N GLY A 604 38.63 17.27 -29.72
CA GLY A 604 39.68 17.10 -30.73
C GLY A 604 39.84 18.26 -31.67
N ARG A 605 40.78 18.12 -32.65
CA ARG A 605 41.15 19.20 -33.59
C ARG A 605 40.48 19.11 -34.98
N CYS A 606 39.91 17.96 -35.32
CA CYS A 606 39.33 17.74 -36.64
C CYS A 606 37.79 17.82 -36.57
N SER A 607 37.22 18.86 -37.20
CA SER A 607 35.76 19.06 -37.25
C SER A 607 35.02 17.94 -37.96
N GLU A 608 35.62 17.27 -38.93
CA GLU A 608 34.99 16.18 -39.69
C GLU A 608 34.58 14.99 -38.84
N TRP A 609 35.30 14.69 -37.73
CA TRP A 609 35.00 13.59 -36.85
C TRP A 609 33.94 13.93 -35.77
N ILE A 610 33.77 15.23 -35.53
CA ILE A 610 32.95 15.75 -34.43
C ILE A 610 31.58 16.24 -34.95
N ASP A 611 31.58 16.88 -36.13
CA ASP A 611 30.43 17.60 -36.67
C ASP A 611 29.34 16.63 -37.17
N PHE A 612 28.09 16.85 -36.75
CA PHE A 612 26.98 16.05 -37.19
C PHE A 612 26.78 16.12 -38.71
N GLY A 613 26.65 14.95 -39.36
CA GLY A 613 26.52 14.80 -40.79
C GLY A 613 27.84 14.60 -41.51
N GLN A 614 28.99 15.05 -40.96
CA GLN A 614 30.30 15.00 -41.61
C GLN A 614 30.99 13.60 -41.49
N ASN A 615 30.42 12.67 -40.80
CA ASN A 615 30.99 11.36 -40.49
C ASN A 615 29.96 10.21 -40.68
N THR A 616 30.45 8.98 -40.57
CA THR A 616 29.62 7.78 -40.72
C THR A 616 28.73 7.50 -39.51
N MET A 617 28.90 8.26 -38.42
CA MET A 617 28.21 8.04 -37.14
C MET A 617 26.95 8.89 -36.97
N SER A 618 26.67 9.82 -37.91
CA SER A 618 25.57 10.78 -37.77
C SER A 618 24.89 11.11 -39.09
N TRP A 619 23.60 11.42 -39.01
CA TRP A 619 22.72 11.79 -40.12
C TRP A 619 22.00 13.07 -39.76
N SER A 620 22.08 14.12 -40.61
CA SER A 620 21.49 15.41 -40.31
C SER A 620 20.75 16.04 -41.48
N LEU A 621 19.70 16.79 -41.18
CA LEU A 621 19.07 17.77 -42.03
C LEU A 621 19.27 19.15 -41.41
N GLY A 622 19.92 20.04 -42.13
CA GLY A 622 20.10 21.43 -41.70
C GLY A 622 19.48 22.42 -42.67
N TRP A 623 19.53 23.69 -42.31
CA TRP A 623 19.10 24.83 -43.12
C TRP A 623 20.06 25.98 -42.98
N ARG A 624 20.32 26.66 -44.10
CA ARG A 624 21.27 27.81 -44.20
C ARG A 624 20.82 28.76 -45.27
N TRP A 625 21.42 29.97 -45.27
CA TRP A 625 21.24 30.99 -46.29
C TRP A 625 22.53 31.13 -47.10
N PRO A 626 22.74 30.30 -48.14
CA PRO A 626 23.99 30.40 -48.91
C PRO A 626 24.07 31.66 -49.74
N ASN A 627 22.95 32.22 -50.19
CA ASN A 627 22.89 33.45 -51.00
C ASN A 627 21.61 34.26 -50.73
N VAL A 628 20.62 34.21 -51.61
CA VAL A 628 19.37 35.00 -51.59
C VAL A 628 18.22 34.23 -50.97
N GLN A 629 18.25 32.91 -51.01
CA GLN A 629 17.16 32.04 -50.53
C GLN A 629 17.68 31.01 -49.57
N PRO A 630 16.88 30.65 -48.55
CA PRO A 630 17.23 29.58 -47.64
C PRO A 630 17.17 28.20 -48.32
N MET A 631 18.12 27.34 -47.95
CA MET A 631 18.25 25.99 -48.50
C MET A 631 18.30 24.98 -47.37
N PHE A 632 17.70 23.81 -47.56
CA PHE A 632 18.03 22.63 -46.76
C PHE A 632 19.36 22.06 -47.23
N TYR A 633 20.18 21.58 -46.33
CA TYR A 633 21.31 20.73 -46.60
C TYR A 633 21.17 19.41 -45.87
N ILE A 634 21.38 18.31 -46.54
CA ILE A 634 21.19 16.93 -46.08
C ILE A 634 22.56 16.29 -46.06
N GLU A 635 23.04 15.94 -44.88
CA GLU A 635 24.41 15.51 -44.68
C GLU A 635 24.53 14.13 -44.01
N HIS A 636 25.34 13.26 -44.61
CA HIS A 636 25.83 12.02 -44.02
C HIS A 636 27.17 11.66 -44.67
N ASN A 637 28.17 11.26 -43.87
CA ASN A 637 29.47 10.77 -44.31
C ASN A 637 30.13 11.70 -45.34
N LYS A 638 30.19 13.02 -45.06
CA LYS A 638 30.73 14.10 -45.95
C LYS A 638 29.97 14.32 -47.25
N ILE A 639 28.90 13.60 -47.48
CA ILE A 639 28.02 13.84 -48.65
C ILE A 639 26.98 14.86 -48.21
N CYS A 640 27.00 16.03 -48.87
CA CYS A 640 26.03 17.11 -48.63
C CYS A 640 25.19 17.30 -49.91
N THR A 641 23.87 17.34 -49.75
CA THR A 641 22.93 17.60 -50.84
C THR A 641 22.01 18.74 -50.47
N ASP A 642 22.04 19.81 -51.27
CA ASP A 642 21.18 20.96 -51.06
C ASP A 642 19.82 20.78 -51.72
N LYS A 643 18.74 21.19 -51.02
CA LYS A 643 17.36 21.24 -51.53
C LYS A 643 16.73 22.59 -51.21
N PRO A 644 15.95 23.19 -52.13
CA PRO A 644 15.28 24.45 -51.84
C PRO A 644 14.24 24.28 -50.72
N ILE A 645 14.20 25.26 -49.81
CA ILE A 645 13.14 25.34 -48.81
C ILE A 645 11.88 25.88 -49.46
N PRO A 646 10.71 25.23 -49.31
CA PRO A 646 9.43 25.78 -49.80
C PRO A 646 9.22 27.21 -49.27
N THR A 647 8.90 28.12 -50.15
CA THR A 647 8.90 29.60 -49.91
C THR A 647 7.85 30.07 -48.87
N THR A 648 7.00 29.23 -48.33
CA THR A 648 5.95 29.58 -47.39
C THR A 648 6.13 28.85 -46.04
N GLY A 649 6.48 29.63 -44.98
CA GLY A 649 6.18 29.31 -43.61
C GLY A 649 6.83 28.05 -43.01
N LEU A 650 8.13 27.80 -43.25
CA LEU A 650 8.82 26.76 -42.47
C LEU A 650 9.11 27.26 -41.07
N SER A 651 8.39 26.69 -40.09
CA SER A 651 8.65 26.91 -38.65
C SER A 651 8.80 25.61 -37.88
N ARG A 652 8.59 24.47 -38.55
CA ARG A 652 8.56 23.18 -37.90
C ARG A 652 9.02 22.05 -38.81
N VAL A 653 9.94 21.20 -38.32
CA VAL A 653 10.40 19.98 -38.96
C VAL A 653 10.06 18.77 -38.11
N GLY A 654 9.51 17.73 -38.72
CA GLY A 654 9.26 16.42 -38.10
C GLY A 654 10.32 15.40 -38.51
N LEU A 655 10.77 14.58 -37.58
CA LEU A 655 11.70 13.48 -37.80
C LEU A 655 11.01 12.16 -37.46
N TYR A 656 11.03 11.23 -38.40
CA TYR A 656 10.52 9.87 -38.19
C TYR A 656 11.66 8.87 -38.35
N LEU A 657 11.99 8.18 -37.27
CA LEU A 657 12.97 7.11 -37.22
C LEU A 657 12.22 5.75 -37.28
N ASP A 658 12.55 4.93 -38.26
CA ASP A 658 12.22 3.50 -38.25
C ASP A 658 13.53 2.72 -38.11
N TRP A 659 13.98 2.53 -36.86
CA TRP A 659 15.25 1.87 -36.58
C TRP A 659 15.26 0.42 -37.09
N PRO A 660 14.18 -0.41 -36.89
CA PRO A 660 14.10 -1.78 -37.43
C PRO A 660 14.15 -1.85 -38.95
N ALA A 661 13.53 -0.91 -39.64
CA ALA A 661 13.54 -0.85 -41.11
C ALA A 661 14.80 -0.16 -41.65
N GLY A 662 15.62 0.45 -40.79
CA GLY A 662 16.82 1.16 -41.21
C GLY A 662 16.51 2.42 -42.01
N SER A 663 15.65 3.32 -41.50
CA SER A 663 15.35 4.59 -42.17
C SER A 663 15.16 5.75 -41.22
N LEU A 664 15.60 6.93 -41.65
CA LEU A 664 15.33 8.22 -40.99
C LEU A 664 14.72 9.17 -42.01
N SER A 665 13.48 9.63 -41.79
CA SER A 665 12.73 10.49 -42.70
C SER A 665 12.45 11.85 -42.07
N TYR A 666 12.52 12.89 -42.88
CA TYR A 666 12.27 14.28 -42.50
C TYR A 666 11.07 14.86 -43.23
N TYR A 667 10.30 15.68 -42.49
CA TYR A 667 9.07 16.31 -42.98
C TYR A 667 9.02 17.79 -42.59
N VAL A 668 8.49 18.62 -43.49
CA VAL A 668 7.96 19.94 -43.13
C VAL A 668 6.58 19.73 -42.52
N VAL A 669 6.34 20.29 -41.31
CA VAL A 669 5.04 20.17 -40.61
C VAL A 669 4.26 21.47 -40.74
N ARG A 670 3.03 21.43 -41.27
CA ARG A 670 2.13 22.58 -41.39
C ARG A 670 0.75 22.22 -40.85
N GLY A 671 0.52 22.56 -39.58
CA GLY A 671 -0.73 22.15 -38.92
C GLY A 671 -0.88 20.64 -38.85
N ASP A 672 -1.97 20.12 -39.43
CA ASP A 672 -2.25 18.67 -39.50
C ASP A 672 -1.67 17.98 -40.74
N LYS A 673 -0.96 18.71 -41.60
CA LYS A 673 -0.32 18.18 -42.82
C LYS A 673 1.19 18.09 -42.70
N VAL A 674 1.76 17.15 -43.47
CA VAL A 674 3.22 17.00 -43.57
C VAL A 674 3.63 16.85 -45.01
N ASP A 675 4.80 17.42 -45.35
CA ASP A 675 5.44 17.26 -46.67
C ASP A 675 6.81 16.63 -46.50
N HIS A 676 7.05 15.51 -47.14
CA HIS A 676 8.28 14.76 -47.10
C HIS A 676 9.44 15.57 -47.70
N ILE A 677 10.58 15.67 -46.97
CA ILE A 677 11.80 16.32 -47.42
C ILE A 677 12.78 15.29 -47.98
N HIS A 678 13.13 14.30 -47.16
CA HIS A 678 14.14 13.30 -47.46
C HIS A 678 14.04 12.10 -46.56
N SER A 679 14.50 10.95 -47.04
CA SER A 679 14.69 9.72 -46.24
C SER A 679 16.10 9.19 -46.45
N PHE A 680 16.86 9.02 -45.36
CA PHE A 680 18.10 8.27 -45.36
C PHE A 680 17.81 6.77 -45.31
N PRO A 681 18.32 5.97 -46.26
CA PRO A 681 18.44 4.53 -46.07
C PRO A 681 19.62 4.26 -45.15
N CYS A 682 19.41 3.62 -44.03
CA CYS A 682 20.40 3.41 -42.97
C CYS A 682 20.50 1.92 -42.63
N SER A 683 21.66 1.52 -42.11
CA SER A 683 21.82 0.21 -41.49
C SER A 683 22.32 0.45 -40.05
N PHE A 684 21.37 0.65 -39.14
CA PHE A 684 21.74 0.93 -37.75
C PHE A 684 22.29 -0.33 -37.08
N VAL A 685 23.43 -0.19 -36.39
CA VAL A 685 24.13 -1.29 -35.69
C VAL A 685 24.08 -1.14 -34.17
N GLU A 686 23.74 0.04 -33.69
CA GLU A 686 23.60 0.35 -32.27
C GLU A 686 22.48 1.39 -32.05
N PRO A 687 22.02 1.60 -30.81
CA PRO A 687 21.03 2.63 -30.51
C PRO A 687 21.49 4.01 -30.96
N VAL A 688 20.57 4.80 -31.53
CA VAL A 688 20.84 6.17 -31.97
C VAL A 688 20.26 7.18 -31.00
N TYR A 689 20.85 8.37 -30.98
CA TYR A 689 20.45 9.49 -30.13
C TYR A 689 20.04 10.66 -31.00
N PRO A 690 18.90 11.31 -30.77
CA PRO A 690 18.61 12.59 -31.39
C PRO A 690 19.72 13.60 -31.09
N CYS A 691 19.99 14.45 -32.05
CA CYS A 691 21.05 15.47 -31.93
C CYS A 691 20.66 16.74 -32.69
N LEU A 692 21.32 17.85 -32.34
CA LEU A 692 21.20 19.11 -33.04
C LEU A 692 22.51 19.90 -33.03
N LYS A 693 22.67 20.77 -34.01
CA LYS A 693 23.72 21.81 -34.05
C LYS A 693 23.12 23.17 -34.40
N MET A 694 23.71 24.23 -33.91
CA MET A 694 23.22 25.58 -34.17
C MET A 694 24.34 26.62 -34.14
N TRP A 695 24.29 27.54 -35.12
CA TRP A 695 25.12 28.72 -35.22
C TRP A 695 24.28 29.94 -35.56
N GLY A 696 24.74 31.12 -35.14
CA GLY A 696 24.10 32.40 -35.43
C GLY A 696 23.34 32.97 -34.24
N GLU A 697 23.46 34.28 -34.06
CA GLU A 697 22.78 35.02 -33.00
C GLU A 697 21.26 35.03 -33.25
N ASN A 698 20.46 34.98 -32.17
CA ASN A 698 19.00 34.95 -32.19
C ASN A 698 18.36 33.71 -32.88
N GLY A 699 19.19 32.66 -33.17
CA GLY A 699 18.68 31.37 -33.56
C GLY A 699 18.06 30.64 -32.36
N TYR A 700 16.96 29.90 -32.58
CA TYR A 700 16.45 28.96 -31.58
C TYR A 700 16.00 27.65 -32.23
N LEU A 701 16.17 26.57 -31.46
CA LEU A 701 15.57 25.27 -31.69
C LEU A 701 14.79 24.87 -30.47
N LYS A 702 13.54 24.52 -30.67
CA LYS A 702 12.68 24.08 -29.59
C LYS A 702 12.07 22.72 -29.92
N LEU A 703 12.32 21.77 -29.05
CA LEU A 703 11.64 20.49 -29.11
C LEU A 703 10.18 20.73 -28.77
N LEU A 704 9.30 20.47 -29.70
CA LEU A 704 7.87 20.51 -29.46
C LEU A 704 7.50 19.24 -28.70
N THR A 705 7.75 19.28 -27.39
CA THR A 705 7.26 18.23 -26.54
C THR A 705 5.75 18.34 -26.45
N HIS A 706 5.15 17.24 -26.70
CA HIS A 706 3.76 17.05 -26.35
C HIS A 706 3.56 16.96 -24.81
N CYS A 707 4.46 17.61 -24.02
CA CYS A 707 4.41 17.66 -22.54
C CYS A 707 4.58 19.09 -22.00
N ALA A 708 3.51 19.70 -21.49
CA ALA A 708 3.60 20.84 -20.55
C ALA A 708 3.31 20.36 -19.13
N GLY A 709 4.20 20.68 -18.19
CA GLY A 709 3.97 20.42 -16.78
C GLY A 709 2.70 21.11 -16.30
N TYR A 710 1.84 20.35 -15.65
CA TYR A 710 0.83 20.89 -14.75
C TYR A 710 1.57 21.32 -13.48
N LYS A 711 1.57 22.62 -13.17
CA LYS A 711 1.76 23.05 -11.78
C LYS A 711 0.51 22.63 -11.04
N SER A 712 0.65 21.69 -10.11
CA SER A 712 -0.36 21.41 -9.11
C SER A 712 -0.76 22.71 -8.40
N ARG A 713 -2.00 23.05 -8.40
CA ARG A 713 -2.63 23.90 -7.38
C ARG A 713 -3.20 23.00 -6.30
#